data_284b3313a3618bb3996b50ca666d30e5
#
_entry.id   284b3313a3618bb3996b50ca666d30e5
#
_cell.length_a   1.000
_cell.length_b   1.000
_cell.length_c   1.000
_cell.angle_alpha   90.00
_cell.angle_beta   90.00
_cell.angle_gamma   90.00
#
_symmetry.space_group_name_H-M   'P 1'
#
loop_
_entity.id
_entity.type
_entity.pdbx_description
1 polymer ?
#
loop_
_entity_poly.entity_id
_entity_poly.type
_entity_poly.pdbx_seq_one_letter_code
_entity_poly.pdbx_strand_id
1 'polypeptide(L)'
;MRINRFVLLGAAAAMIFQCSACKSNDNDMKSDITAGNVGAAGDTARSELDTSSAAGVSGGIAAIEPEAAYYYYTAQHSVKLEKNESLFDNEWCLGLNGLYYSVYTDMGDEGHVTKLEFISYDDIRKLDDINDLFVGSSEKKDDNMREYEYDISSSQIMSSDELNGAKYSKPCAYKNGAMVLASVEQEDGTHLFKAVYIDENMKFNIISDITDMVNQTDDVIADEDPSWYMNKFYGFESEDGTIYCMGSDSGKKTVLCFFDDDGKMLDKAVLDYSAGNIVYGGNGEVSWLYKTSDAQMLAKYNVYESADKLVNIPLDSAVGSARIYGCKNENVLWTQNSAYDFDMEGNAIVRVLDWNTAGVRNGMFDTVCIAEDGTVFGASLTGDGISISSMYKSDVATSSEKVVLKLAVYNGMSDSYDSIVRFFNASNSRYQVELEEYADSSQFVTSMSSKNGPDIISTEMIDLAQFAANGYLTDIYELMDRDDSKVKAEDLLVSVMDANTYDGKLMAIPVTFNPYVLVGGDGLRNIENWNIDEFIRLIEKNDRIMTNYIYTTDNYVTDLALIYWEGEKDRLLDWENGQAHFDSDEFVRFLEALENYNPPVQMSNIAESVYWQKDEIYLHETLIFPYSTQEIRAIIGTQNPIYIGYPTGDKTTFGVISSTSFAINEASDNKDGAWEFLQYMIKNADNLMSDNALMSQFPIYVPKLNELIDSASVRQYTLDSDGNAVTDSNGNPIEKSMLSMNEDGDGGASVSIYALSDKDREELWYILNNIGFVQGSYSSAYEIYMEEIMAFMSKTQNAHQTAEALQDRMTLMLEESK
;
A
#
# COMPACT_ATOMS: atom_id res chain seq x y z
N MET A 1 15.51 -5.09 -12.71
CA MET A 1 14.10 -4.91 -12.35
C MET A 1 13.69 -3.55 -12.90
N ARG A 2 12.78 -3.47 -13.87
CA ARG A 2 12.28 -2.18 -14.38
C ARG A 2 11.23 -1.68 -13.40
N ILE A 3 11.62 -0.89 -12.43
CA ILE A 3 10.67 -0.10 -11.65
C ILE A 3 10.27 1.07 -12.56
N ASN A 4 9.08 1.00 -13.11
CA ASN A 4 8.52 2.10 -13.88
C ASN A 4 8.45 3.33 -12.95
N ARG A 5 9.04 4.44 -13.36
CA ARG A 5 8.81 5.79 -12.77
C ARG A 5 7.31 6.08 -12.52
N PHE A 6 6.43 5.40 -13.25
CA PHE A 6 4.97 5.44 -13.09
C PHE A 6 4.43 4.90 -11.76
N VAL A 7 5.16 4.09 -11.00
CA VAL A 7 4.62 3.51 -9.75
C VAL A 7 4.83 4.42 -8.55
N LEU A 8 5.91 5.17 -8.48
CA LEU A 8 6.17 6.13 -7.39
C LEU A 8 5.62 7.54 -7.68
N LEU A 9 5.72 8.01 -8.92
CA LEU A 9 4.98 9.18 -9.41
C LEU A 9 3.48 8.90 -9.52
N GLY A 10 3.09 7.65 -9.73
CA GLY A 10 1.70 7.20 -9.77
C GLY A 10 0.96 7.34 -8.45
N ALA A 11 1.61 7.26 -7.30
CA ALA A 11 0.94 7.46 -6.02
C ALA A 11 0.67 8.97 -5.76
N ALA A 12 1.64 9.85 -6.01
CA ALA A 12 1.43 11.30 -5.91
C ALA A 12 0.60 11.85 -7.08
N ALA A 13 0.78 11.33 -8.31
CA ALA A 13 0.01 11.76 -9.49
C ALA A 13 -1.36 11.07 -9.61
N ALA A 14 -1.57 9.87 -9.06
CA ALA A 14 -2.90 9.27 -8.99
C ALA A 14 -3.83 10.03 -8.02
N MET A 15 -3.28 10.66 -7.00
CA MET A 15 -4.03 11.59 -6.15
C MET A 15 -4.50 12.83 -6.92
N ILE A 16 -3.73 13.28 -7.92
CA ILE A 16 -4.02 14.48 -8.70
C ILE A 16 -4.95 14.19 -9.89
N PHE A 17 -4.84 13.01 -10.53
CA PHE A 17 -5.62 12.69 -11.72
C PHE A 17 -7.05 12.20 -11.44
N GLN A 18 -7.37 11.73 -10.24
CA GLN A 18 -8.76 11.33 -9.94
C GLN A 18 -9.73 12.50 -9.79
N CYS A 19 -9.26 13.68 -9.44
CA CYS A 19 -10.10 14.88 -9.40
C CYS A 19 -10.33 15.54 -10.77
N SER A 20 -9.43 15.35 -11.74
CA SER A 20 -9.55 15.93 -13.09
C SER A 20 -10.37 15.09 -14.09
N ALA A 21 -10.62 13.81 -13.82
CA ALA A 21 -11.35 12.92 -14.73
C ALA A 21 -12.87 12.99 -14.62
N CYS A 22 -13.44 13.72 -13.67
CA CYS A 22 -14.90 13.84 -13.51
C CYS A 22 -15.55 14.99 -14.26
N LYS A 23 -14.83 15.80 -15.03
CA LYS A 23 -15.40 16.97 -15.73
C LYS A 23 -15.29 16.98 -17.25
N SER A 24 -15.00 15.88 -17.92
CA SER A 24 -14.99 15.89 -19.41
C SER A 24 -15.88 14.82 -20.04
N ASN A 25 -17.21 14.83 -19.71
CA ASN A 25 -18.21 14.17 -20.55
C ASN A 25 -19.62 14.70 -20.25
N ASP A 26 -19.83 16.00 -20.43
CA ASP A 26 -21.15 16.58 -20.57
C ASP A 26 -21.19 17.46 -21.82
N ASN A 27 -21.33 16.79 -22.97
CA ASN A 27 -22.01 17.37 -24.11
C ASN A 27 -22.41 16.23 -25.05
N ASP A 28 -23.71 16.20 -25.27
CA ASP A 28 -24.53 15.40 -26.17
C ASP A 28 -25.33 14.26 -25.55
N MET A 29 -26.49 14.61 -25.03
CA MET A 29 -27.78 14.05 -25.42
C MET A 29 -28.93 14.65 -24.59
N LYS A 30 -29.54 15.71 -25.15
CA LYS A 30 -30.94 16.06 -24.82
C LYS A 30 -31.81 15.31 -25.81
N SER A 31 -32.66 14.39 -25.33
CA SER A 31 -34.01 14.18 -25.89
C SER A 31 -34.84 13.24 -25.01
N ASP A 32 -35.89 13.85 -24.51
CA ASP A 32 -37.23 13.30 -24.33
C ASP A 32 -37.50 12.06 -23.47
N ILE A 33 -37.98 12.35 -22.25
CA ILE A 33 -38.79 11.43 -21.46
C ILE A 33 -40.26 11.75 -21.76
N THR A 34 -40.95 10.83 -22.43
CA THR A 34 -42.43 10.72 -22.33
C THR A 34 -42.82 9.32 -21.88
N ALA A 35 -43.63 9.29 -20.84
CA ALA A 35 -44.24 8.10 -20.29
C ALA A 35 -45.21 7.44 -21.25
N GLY A 36 -45.27 6.12 -21.29
CA GLY A 36 -46.28 5.35 -22.02
C GLY A 36 -46.30 3.91 -21.62
N ASN A 37 -47.37 3.56 -20.99
CA ASN A 37 -47.75 2.26 -20.49
C ASN A 37 -48.17 1.27 -21.62
N VAL A 38 -48.13 -0.05 -21.30
CA VAL A 38 -48.96 -1.18 -21.78
C VAL A 38 -48.43 -2.09 -22.92
N GLY A 39 -48.22 -3.35 -22.56
CA GLY A 39 -48.90 -4.44 -23.29
C GLY A 39 -48.00 -5.53 -23.92
N ALA A 40 -47.91 -6.63 -23.22
CA ALA A 40 -48.17 -8.02 -23.63
C ALA A 40 -47.46 -8.73 -24.81
N ALA A 41 -46.91 -9.89 -24.44
CA ALA A 41 -46.90 -11.19 -25.10
C ALA A 41 -45.86 -11.49 -26.18
N GLY A 42 -45.07 -12.51 -25.92
CA GLY A 42 -44.26 -13.26 -26.89
C GLY A 42 -43.39 -14.34 -26.24
N ASP A 43 -43.93 -15.53 -26.07
CA ASP A 43 -43.28 -16.75 -25.60
C ASP A 43 -41.99 -17.09 -26.34
N THR A 44 -40.93 -17.41 -25.59
CA THR A 44 -40.04 -18.50 -25.95
C THR A 44 -39.43 -19.08 -24.68
N ALA A 45 -39.65 -20.37 -24.50
CA ALA A 45 -39.28 -21.18 -23.36
C ALA A 45 -37.76 -21.08 -23.03
N ARG A 46 -37.48 -20.66 -21.83
CA ARG A 46 -36.26 -20.94 -21.08
C ARG A 46 -36.67 -21.75 -19.87
N SER A 47 -36.07 -22.94 -19.76
CA SER A 47 -36.23 -23.81 -18.61
C SER A 47 -35.90 -23.03 -17.31
N GLU A 48 -36.90 -22.74 -16.52
CA GLU A 48 -36.81 -22.32 -15.16
C GLU A 48 -36.20 -23.42 -14.31
N LEU A 49 -34.97 -23.29 -13.88
CA LEU A 49 -34.46 -24.01 -12.73
C LEU A 49 -35.10 -23.37 -11.49
N ASP A 50 -35.91 -24.19 -10.86
CA ASP A 50 -36.78 -23.95 -9.73
C ASP A 50 -35.99 -23.31 -8.55
N THR A 51 -36.15 -22.01 -8.30
CA THR A 51 -35.66 -21.30 -7.12
C THR A 51 -36.64 -21.42 -5.93
N SER A 52 -37.39 -22.51 -5.84
CA SER A 52 -38.37 -22.74 -4.79
C SER A 52 -38.05 -23.91 -3.87
N SER A 53 -36.92 -23.84 -3.15
CA SER A 53 -36.74 -24.56 -1.89
C SER A 53 -35.87 -23.84 -0.88
N ALA A 54 -35.87 -22.49 -0.88
CA ALA A 54 -35.35 -21.71 0.26
C ALA A 54 -36.48 -21.53 1.29
N ALA A 55 -36.95 -22.61 1.90
CA ALA A 55 -37.81 -22.51 3.06
C ALA A 55 -36.96 -22.59 4.34
N GLY A 56 -36.68 -21.44 4.92
CA GLY A 56 -36.54 -21.34 6.35
C GLY A 56 -35.20 -21.05 6.98
N VAL A 57 -34.29 -20.24 6.38
CA VAL A 57 -33.28 -19.55 7.21
C VAL A 57 -33.28 -18.08 6.79
N SER A 58 -34.08 -17.29 7.47
CA SER A 58 -34.12 -15.84 7.31
C SER A 58 -33.06 -15.16 8.21
N GLY A 59 -31.79 -15.46 7.99
CA GLY A 59 -30.65 -14.80 8.65
C GLY A 59 -29.37 -15.34 8.06
N GLY A 60 -28.52 -14.46 7.53
CA GLY A 60 -27.15 -14.80 7.15
C GLY A 60 -26.34 -15.21 8.39
N ILE A 61 -25.19 -15.87 8.18
CA ILE A 61 -24.24 -16.14 9.27
C ILE A 61 -23.66 -14.80 9.71
N ALA A 62 -23.99 -14.41 10.94
CA ALA A 62 -23.45 -13.22 11.59
C ALA A 62 -22.19 -13.54 12.38
N ALA A 63 -21.26 -12.60 12.44
CA ALA A 63 -20.12 -12.71 13.32
C ALA A 63 -20.58 -12.48 14.78
N ILE A 64 -20.07 -13.34 15.69
CA ILE A 64 -20.32 -13.24 17.12
C ILE A 64 -19.05 -12.66 17.77
N GLU A 65 -19.21 -11.59 18.54
CA GLU A 65 -18.13 -11.04 19.34
C GLU A 65 -17.78 -11.99 20.49
N PRO A 66 -16.51 -12.19 20.81
CA PRO A 66 -16.10 -13.02 21.95
C PRO A 66 -16.55 -12.37 23.27
N GLU A 67 -16.76 -13.17 24.31
CA GLU A 67 -17.09 -12.68 25.67
C GLU A 67 -15.99 -11.78 26.25
N ALA A 68 -14.72 -11.97 25.81
CA ALA A 68 -13.59 -11.10 26.11
C ALA A 68 -12.66 -11.00 24.90
N ALA A 69 -12.31 -9.78 24.52
CA ALA A 69 -11.24 -9.54 23.55
C ALA A 69 -9.88 -9.52 24.25
N TYR A 70 -8.83 -9.95 23.56
CA TYR A 70 -7.47 -10.00 24.09
C TYR A 70 -6.52 -9.28 23.16
N TYR A 71 -5.43 -8.73 23.70
CA TYR A 71 -4.32 -8.29 22.90
C TYR A 71 -3.56 -9.50 22.34
N TYR A 72 -2.94 -9.30 21.19
CA TYR A 72 -2.03 -10.27 20.58
C TYR A 72 -0.69 -9.60 20.36
N TYR A 73 0.37 -10.38 20.52
CA TYR A 73 1.73 -9.96 20.21
C TYR A 73 2.16 -10.65 18.93
N THR A 74 2.61 -9.89 17.97
CA THR A 74 2.95 -10.41 16.63
C THR A 74 4.45 -10.42 16.44
N ALA A 75 4.99 -11.56 16.06
CA ALA A 75 6.33 -11.70 15.50
C ALA A 75 6.22 -12.04 14.01
N GLN A 76 7.12 -11.53 13.20
CA GLN A 76 7.14 -11.76 11.77
C GLN A 76 8.49 -12.33 11.34
N HIS A 77 8.48 -13.36 10.50
CA HIS A 77 9.64 -14.05 9.98
C HIS A 77 9.57 -14.15 8.47
N SER A 78 10.72 -14.08 7.82
CA SER A 78 10.85 -14.27 6.38
C SER A 78 11.65 -15.53 6.09
N VAL A 79 11.17 -16.35 5.16
CA VAL A 79 11.88 -17.50 4.59
C VAL A 79 12.33 -17.10 3.21
N LYS A 80 13.66 -16.94 3.02
CA LYS A 80 14.24 -16.63 1.72
C LYS A 80 14.49 -17.91 0.94
N LEU A 81 14.13 -17.88 -0.33
CA LEU A 81 14.45 -18.94 -1.28
C LEU A 81 15.87 -18.78 -1.81
N GLU A 82 16.52 -19.90 -2.15
CA GLU A 82 17.79 -19.87 -2.86
C GLU A 82 17.61 -19.25 -4.26
N LYS A 83 18.70 -18.74 -4.84
CA LYS A 83 18.66 -17.98 -6.10
C LYS A 83 18.07 -18.73 -7.30
N ASN A 84 18.12 -20.05 -7.28
CA ASN A 84 17.59 -20.95 -8.31
C ASN A 84 16.26 -21.61 -7.90
N GLU A 85 15.66 -21.17 -6.80
CA GLU A 85 14.41 -21.68 -6.29
C GLU A 85 13.27 -20.68 -6.55
N SER A 86 12.08 -21.23 -6.75
CA SER A 86 10.84 -20.45 -6.93
C SER A 86 9.66 -21.15 -6.26
N LEU A 87 8.71 -20.34 -5.82
CA LEU A 87 7.39 -20.77 -5.35
C LEU A 87 6.34 -20.28 -6.34
N PHE A 88 5.33 -21.09 -6.56
CA PHE A 88 4.14 -20.67 -7.28
C PHE A 88 3.00 -20.38 -6.29
N ASP A 89 2.15 -19.41 -6.65
CA ASP A 89 0.97 -19.12 -5.86
C ASP A 89 0.19 -20.39 -5.53
N ASN A 90 -0.15 -20.54 -4.26
CA ASN A 90 -0.94 -21.64 -3.73
C ASN A 90 -0.27 -23.03 -3.60
N GLU A 91 1.06 -23.16 -3.65
CA GLU A 91 1.74 -24.44 -3.45
C GLU A 91 2.24 -24.66 -2.01
N TRP A 92 1.49 -24.21 -1.03
CA TRP A 92 1.81 -24.26 0.39
C TRP A 92 0.56 -24.38 1.27
N CYS A 93 0.73 -24.90 2.49
CA CYS A 93 -0.34 -24.96 3.48
C CYS A 93 0.22 -24.79 4.90
N LEU A 94 -0.59 -24.19 5.77
CA LEU A 94 -0.38 -24.23 7.22
C LEU A 94 -1.04 -25.49 7.78
N GLY A 95 -0.24 -26.43 8.32
CA GLY A 95 -0.71 -27.55 9.12
C GLY A 95 -0.83 -27.17 10.59
N LEU A 96 -1.16 -28.13 11.47
CA LEU A 96 -1.20 -27.90 12.93
C LEU A 96 0.17 -27.69 13.56
N ASN A 97 1.22 -28.22 12.96
CA ASN A 97 2.57 -28.24 13.49
C ASN A 97 3.56 -27.35 12.73
N GLY A 98 3.14 -26.75 11.61
CA GLY A 98 4.02 -25.90 10.82
C GLY A 98 3.54 -25.62 9.41
N LEU A 99 4.40 -24.94 8.65
CA LEU A 99 4.20 -24.61 7.25
C LEU A 99 4.82 -25.69 6.35
N TYR A 100 4.06 -26.20 5.41
CA TYR A 100 4.49 -27.13 4.34
C TYR A 100 4.40 -26.40 3.00
N TYR A 101 5.43 -26.51 2.17
CA TYR A 101 5.43 -25.86 0.85
C TYR A 101 6.28 -26.63 -0.17
N SER A 102 5.94 -26.43 -1.45
CA SER A 102 6.67 -27.02 -2.57
C SER A 102 7.60 -25.98 -3.20
N VAL A 103 8.87 -26.33 -3.36
CA VAL A 103 9.89 -25.49 -4.00
C VAL A 103 10.29 -26.09 -5.33
N TYR A 104 10.30 -25.27 -6.38
CA TYR A 104 10.83 -25.63 -7.69
C TYR A 104 12.26 -25.13 -7.80
N THR A 105 13.18 -26.08 -7.97
CA THR A 105 14.60 -25.78 -8.16
C THR A 105 14.92 -25.91 -9.64
N ASP A 106 15.44 -24.86 -10.26
CA ASP A 106 15.92 -24.87 -11.63
C ASP A 106 17.33 -25.51 -11.68
N MET A 107 17.43 -26.64 -12.34
CA MET A 107 18.67 -27.39 -12.54
C MET A 107 19.34 -27.08 -13.92
N GLY A 108 18.94 -26.02 -14.59
CA GLY A 108 19.42 -25.62 -15.90
C GLY A 108 19.02 -26.62 -17.00
N ASP A 109 20.02 -27.15 -17.74
CA ASP A 109 19.77 -28.10 -18.84
C ASP A 109 19.19 -29.46 -18.38
N GLU A 110 19.21 -29.76 -17.09
CA GLU A 110 18.66 -30.99 -16.49
C GLU A 110 17.15 -30.84 -16.13
N GLY A 111 16.58 -29.65 -16.30
CA GLY A 111 15.15 -29.38 -16.04
C GLY A 111 14.89 -28.90 -14.63
N HIS A 112 13.64 -29.12 -14.11
CA HIS A 112 13.24 -28.68 -12.79
C HIS A 112 13.02 -29.85 -11.85
N VAL A 113 13.44 -29.69 -10.60
CA VAL A 113 13.15 -30.64 -9.51
C VAL A 113 12.22 -29.98 -8.51
N THR A 114 11.15 -30.68 -8.11
CA THR A 114 10.24 -30.23 -7.04
C THR A 114 10.68 -30.84 -5.72
N LYS A 115 10.87 -30.00 -4.72
CA LYS A 115 11.16 -30.40 -3.34
C LYS A 115 9.98 -30.01 -2.44
N LEU A 116 9.71 -30.81 -1.42
CA LEU A 116 8.82 -30.44 -0.33
C LEU A 116 9.64 -29.99 0.86
N GLU A 117 9.27 -28.88 1.43
CA GLU A 117 9.93 -28.29 2.59
C GLU A 117 8.95 -28.02 3.72
N PHE A 118 9.47 -27.97 4.93
CA PHE A 118 8.69 -27.81 6.15
C PHE A 118 9.37 -26.89 7.15
N ILE A 119 8.59 -26.03 7.79
CA ILE A 119 9.02 -25.17 8.89
C ILE A 119 8.10 -25.41 10.08
N SER A 120 8.70 -25.86 11.19
CA SER A 120 7.97 -26.15 12.41
C SER A 120 7.57 -24.87 13.16
N TYR A 121 6.36 -24.80 13.68
CA TYR A 121 5.94 -23.75 14.62
C TYR A 121 6.79 -23.71 15.87
N ASP A 122 7.27 -24.86 16.35
CA ASP A 122 8.17 -24.90 17.50
C ASP A 122 9.54 -24.26 17.20
N ASP A 123 10.02 -24.32 15.98
CA ASP A 123 11.24 -23.64 15.57
C ASP A 123 11.01 -22.13 15.43
N ILE A 124 9.86 -21.71 14.91
CA ILE A 124 9.43 -20.31 14.90
C ILE A 124 9.34 -19.79 16.34
N ARG A 125 8.64 -20.50 17.24
CA ARG A 125 8.47 -20.09 18.64
C ARG A 125 9.79 -19.98 19.41
N LYS A 126 10.81 -20.76 19.06
CA LYS A 126 12.14 -20.65 19.70
C LYS A 126 12.88 -19.39 19.28
N LEU A 127 12.59 -18.87 18.10
CA LEU A 127 13.12 -17.60 17.62
C LEU A 127 12.38 -16.42 18.25
N ASP A 128 11.11 -16.60 18.58
CA ASP A 128 10.29 -15.63 19.26
C ASP A 128 10.67 -15.58 20.74
N ASP A 129 11.51 -14.63 21.14
CA ASP A 129 11.68 -14.38 22.58
C ASP A 129 10.41 -13.66 23.10
N ILE A 130 9.44 -14.47 23.54
CA ILE A 130 8.16 -14.00 24.07
C ILE A 130 8.38 -12.96 25.18
N ASN A 131 9.46 -13.08 25.97
CA ASN A 131 9.77 -12.10 27.01
C ASN A 131 10.18 -10.75 26.43
N ASP A 132 10.85 -10.71 25.28
CA ASP A 132 11.19 -9.46 24.58
C ASP A 132 9.95 -8.82 23.91
N LEU A 133 8.94 -9.62 23.52
CA LEU A 133 7.66 -9.13 22.99
C LEU A 133 6.77 -8.53 24.10
N PHE A 134 6.82 -9.07 25.34
CA PHE A 134 6.01 -8.62 26.47
C PHE A 134 6.59 -7.44 27.23
N VAL A 135 7.90 -7.22 27.16
CA VAL A 135 8.54 -6.11 27.85
C VAL A 135 8.62 -4.91 26.93
N GLY A 136 7.63 -4.05 27.00
CA GLY A 136 7.76 -2.65 26.62
C GLY A 136 8.83 -2.02 27.54
N SER A 137 10.08 -2.47 27.46
CA SER A 137 11.17 -1.94 28.24
C SER A 137 11.59 -0.60 27.65
N SER A 138 11.31 0.45 28.40
CA SER A 138 11.80 1.82 28.21
C SER A 138 13.34 1.95 28.21
N GLU A 139 14.09 0.87 28.13
CA GLU A 139 15.55 0.86 28.28
C GLU A 139 16.33 0.05 27.23
N LYS A 140 15.70 -0.55 26.23
CA LYS A 140 16.41 -1.14 25.09
C LYS A 140 15.98 -0.49 23.79
N LYS A 141 16.95 0.16 23.15
CA LYS A 141 17.01 0.72 21.80
C LYS A 141 15.83 0.38 20.89
N ASP A 142 15.29 1.44 20.34
CA ASP A 142 14.44 1.64 19.19
C ASP A 142 14.62 0.63 18.03
N ASP A 143 14.14 -0.59 18.21
CA ASP A 143 14.02 -1.62 17.19
C ASP A 143 12.64 -2.29 17.34
N ASN A 144 11.56 -1.53 17.16
CA ASN A 144 10.20 -2.03 17.34
C ASN A 144 9.58 -2.66 16.08
N MET A 145 10.31 -2.78 14.99
CA MET A 145 10.08 -3.73 13.92
C MET A 145 11.40 -4.43 13.63
N ARG A 146 11.69 -5.48 14.38
CA ARG A 146 12.66 -6.43 13.90
C ARG A 146 11.96 -7.25 12.81
N GLU A 147 12.13 -6.92 11.53
CA GLU A 147 12.30 -7.96 10.54
C GLU A 147 13.50 -8.78 11.01
N TYR A 148 13.21 -9.82 11.77
CA TYR A 148 14.21 -10.81 12.03
C TYR A 148 14.44 -11.54 10.71
N GLU A 149 15.44 -11.12 9.91
CA GLU A 149 16.06 -11.98 8.91
C GLU A 149 16.73 -13.15 9.64
N TYR A 150 15.93 -14.04 10.19
CA TYR A 150 16.41 -15.33 10.58
C TYR A 150 16.37 -16.21 9.34
N ASP A 151 17.52 -16.72 8.92
CA ASP A 151 17.60 -17.92 8.11
C ASP A 151 16.89 -19.04 8.89
N ILE A 152 15.58 -19.14 8.76
CA ILE A 152 14.86 -20.34 9.19
C ILE A 152 15.33 -21.39 8.21
N SER A 153 16.19 -22.29 8.69
CA SER A 153 16.59 -23.44 7.90
C SER A 153 15.37 -24.33 7.73
N SER A 154 14.82 -24.36 6.53
CA SER A 154 13.81 -25.34 6.15
C SER A 154 14.44 -26.74 6.22
N SER A 155 13.68 -27.70 6.68
CA SER A 155 14.09 -29.10 6.64
C SER A 155 13.54 -29.72 5.36
N GLN A 156 14.43 -30.10 4.44
CA GLN A 156 14.02 -30.85 3.27
C GLN A 156 13.39 -32.19 3.71
N ILE A 157 12.16 -32.42 3.26
CA ILE A 157 11.47 -33.68 3.52
C ILE A 157 12.02 -34.73 2.55
N MET A 158 12.71 -35.75 3.08
CA MET A 158 13.31 -36.83 2.28
C MET A 158 12.23 -37.76 1.73
N SER A 159 12.17 -37.90 0.42
CA SER A 159 11.26 -38.88 -0.22
C SER A 159 11.73 -40.31 0.04
N SER A 160 10.80 -41.28 0.05
CA SER A 160 11.13 -42.71 0.02
C SER A 160 11.67 -43.10 -1.38
N ASP A 161 12.39 -44.20 -1.48
CA ASP A 161 12.86 -44.73 -2.78
C ASP A 161 11.70 -44.96 -3.80
N GLU A 162 10.49 -45.21 -3.30
CA GLU A 162 9.27 -45.38 -4.13
C GLU A 162 8.71 -44.08 -4.73
N LEU A 163 9.17 -42.95 -4.22
CA LEU A 163 8.74 -41.60 -4.66
C LEU A 163 9.91 -40.85 -5.34
N ASN A 164 10.97 -41.55 -5.70
CA ASN A 164 12.10 -40.94 -6.36
C ASN A 164 11.68 -40.34 -7.72
N GLY A 165 11.91 -39.03 -7.91
CA GLY A 165 11.50 -38.31 -9.12
C GLY A 165 10.01 -37.97 -9.19
N ALA A 166 9.23 -38.16 -8.10
CA ALA A 166 7.83 -37.76 -8.05
C ALA A 166 7.66 -36.24 -8.14
N LYS A 167 6.60 -35.82 -8.83
CA LYS A 167 6.07 -34.47 -8.76
C LYS A 167 4.94 -34.41 -7.73
N TYR A 168 4.89 -33.36 -6.94
CA TYR A 168 3.92 -33.23 -5.86
C TYR A 168 2.88 -32.15 -6.18
N SER A 169 1.63 -32.40 -5.77
CA SER A 169 0.60 -31.36 -5.75
C SER A 169 0.86 -30.35 -4.63
N LYS A 170 0.09 -29.26 -4.63
CA LYS A 170 -0.07 -28.40 -3.45
C LYS A 170 -0.32 -29.27 -2.21
N PRO A 171 0.41 -29.06 -1.11
CA PRO A 171 0.10 -29.71 0.16
C PRO A 171 -1.23 -29.19 0.72
N CYS A 172 -2.01 -30.05 1.36
CA CYS A 172 -3.20 -29.70 2.13
C CYS A 172 -3.07 -30.22 3.56
N ALA A 173 -3.65 -29.53 4.53
CA ALA A 173 -3.62 -29.95 5.93
C ALA A 173 -4.36 -31.29 6.09
N TYR A 174 -3.73 -32.24 6.76
CA TYR A 174 -4.27 -33.57 7.03
C TYR A 174 -3.72 -34.13 8.33
N LYS A 175 -4.59 -34.59 9.23
CA LYS A 175 -4.20 -35.04 10.58
C LYS A 175 -3.32 -33.98 11.27
N ASN A 176 -2.22 -34.42 11.87
CA ASN A 176 -1.25 -33.53 12.50
C ASN A 176 -0.14 -33.01 11.54
N GLY A 177 -0.30 -33.17 10.24
CA GLY A 177 0.67 -32.78 9.23
C GLY A 177 0.02 -32.35 7.93
N ALA A 178 0.52 -32.82 6.80
CA ALA A 178 0.01 -32.48 5.48
C ALA A 178 -0.17 -33.71 4.60
N MET A 179 -1.05 -33.59 3.60
CA MET A 179 -1.19 -34.58 2.52
C MET A 179 -0.83 -33.95 1.19
N VAL A 180 -0.17 -34.72 0.34
CA VAL A 180 0.14 -34.37 -1.05
C VAL A 180 -0.27 -35.50 -1.98
N LEU A 181 -0.59 -35.15 -3.22
CA LEU A 181 -0.66 -36.07 -4.32
C LEU A 181 0.74 -36.19 -4.96
N ALA A 182 1.32 -37.37 -4.98
CA ALA A 182 2.57 -37.66 -5.66
C ALA A 182 2.30 -38.31 -7.02
N SER A 183 2.83 -37.76 -8.10
CA SER A 183 2.80 -38.33 -9.45
C SER A 183 4.16 -38.88 -9.80
N VAL A 184 4.24 -40.20 -10.05
CA VAL A 184 5.48 -40.93 -10.38
C VAL A 184 5.38 -41.41 -11.81
N GLU A 185 6.25 -40.89 -12.69
CA GLU A 185 6.34 -41.33 -14.08
C GLU A 185 7.00 -42.71 -14.18
N GLN A 186 6.39 -43.61 -14.96
CA GLN A 186 6.88 -44.94 -15.19
C GLN A 186 7.72 -45.01 -16.47
N GLU A 187 8.49 -46.08 -16.64
CA GLU A 187 9.39 -46.29 -17.81
C GLU A 187 8.63 -46.31 -19.16
N ASP A 188 7.32 -46.59 -19.13
CA ASP A 188 6.44 -46.62 -20.33
C ASP A 188 5.73 -45.27 -20.59
N GLY A 189 6.04 -44.25 -19.78
CA GLY A 189 5.46 -42.90 -19.87
C GLY A 189 4.08 -42.78 -19.21
N THR A 190 3.58 -43.81 -18.52
CA THR A 190 2.36 -43.71 -17.71
C THR A 190 2.69 -43.10 -16.33
N HIS A 191 1.68 -42.55 -15.67
CA HIS A 191 1.81 -41.98 -14.34
C HIS A 191 1.08 -42.82 -13.29
N LEU A 192 1.73 -43.11 -12.18
CA LEU A 192 1.08 -43.60 -10.97
C LEU A 192 0.90 -42.47 -9.99
N PHE A 193 -0.28 -42.40 -9.39
CA PHE A 193 -0.64 -41.36 -8.43
C PHE A 193 -0.82 -41.95 -7.04
N LYS A 194 -0.15 -41.38 -6.08
CA LYS A 194 -0.15 -41.81 -4.67
C LYS A 194 -0.56 -40.69 -3.74
N ALA A 195 -1.46 -41.00 -2.80
CA ALA A 195 -1.71 -40.12 -1.67
C ALA A 195 -0.65 -40.33 -0.61
N VAL A 196 0.05 -39.27 -0.25
CA VAL A 196 1.17 -39.31 0.69
C VAL A 196 0.88 -38.41 1.87
N TYR A 197 0.89 -39.00 3.07
CA TYR A 197 0.80 -38.27 4.32
C TYR A 197 2.19 -37.95 4.85
N ILE A 198 2.45 -36.70 5.13
CA ILE A 198 3.66 -36.21 5.78
C ILE A 198 3.31 -35.99 7.24
N ASP A 199 3.88 -36.85 8.11
CA ASP A 199 3.59 -36.81 9.54
C ASP A 199 4.37 -35.70 10.29
N GLU A 200 4.06 -35.52 11.57
CA GLU A 200 4.68 -34.53 12.46
C GLU A 200 6.21 -34.68 12.60
N ASN A 201 6.78 -35.84 12.22
CA ASN A 201 8.20 -36.11 12.20
C ASN A 201 8.80 -35.98 10.78
N MET A 202 8.06 -35.35 9.85
CA MET A 202 8.44 -35.17 8.45
C MET A 202 8.69 -36.49 7.69
N LYS A 203 8.04 -37.55 8.11
CA LYS A 203 8.15 -38.84 7.46
C LYS A 203 7.04 -39.01 6.43
N PHE A 204 7.42 -39.44 5.23
CA PHE A 204 6.48 -39.82 4.17
C PHE A 204 5.84 -41.16 4.50
N ASN A 205 4.52 -41.16 4.54
CA ASN A 205 3.71 -42.36 4.67
C ASN A 205 2.79 -42.43 3.45
N ILE A 206 3.03 -43.38 2.54
CA ILE A 206 2.15 -43.62 1.42
C ILE A 206 0.86 -44.24 1.99
N ILE A 207 -0.27 -43.54 1.83
CA ILE A 207 -1.55 -43.98 2.36
C ILE A 207 -2.15 -44.97 1.39
N SER A 208 -2.25 -44.60 0.11
CA SER A 208 -2.87 -45.44 -0.92
C SER A 208 -2.34 -45.10 -2.31
N ASP A 209 -2.48 -46.07 -3.24
CA ASP A 209 -2.43 -45.82 -4.67
C ASP A 209 -3.82 -45.34 -5.12
N ILE A 210 -3.87 -44.11 -5.61
CA ILE A 210 -5.09 -43.44 -6.01
C ILE A 210 -5.20 -43.22 -7.52
N THR A 211 -4.41 -43.92 -8.30
CA THR A 211 -4.35 -43.80 -9.76
C THR A 211 -5.71 -43.94 -10.41
N ASP A 212 -6.52 -44.93 -9.97
CA ASP A 212 -7.86 -45.11 -10.50
C ASP A 212 -8.82 -44.00 -10.15
N MET A 213 -8.67 -43.38 -8.96
CA MET A 213 -9.47 -42.21 -8.54
C MET A 213 -9.15 -40.99 -9.40
N VAL A 214 -7.85 -40.73 -9.66
CA VAL A 214 -7.39 -39.66 -10.55
C VAL A 214 -7.95 -39.83 -11.94
N ASN A 215 -7.82 -41.04 -12.53
CA ASN A 215 -8.35 -41.33 -13.86
C ASN A 215 -9.86 -41.14 -13.95
N GLN A 216 -10.62 -41.59 -12.93
CA GLN A 216 -12.09 -41.39 -12.87
C GLN A 216 -12.42 -39.87 -12.79
N THR A 217 -11.62 -39.08 -12.04
CA THR A 217 -11.79 -37.62 -11.91
C THR A 217 -11.53 -36.93 -13.23
N ASP A 218 -10.44 -37.30 -13.93
CA ASP A 218 -10.10 -36.75 -15.24
C ASP A 218 -11.18 -37.05 -16.27
N ASP A 219 -11.76 -38.24 -16.26
CA ASP A 219 -12.91 -38.61 -17.12
C ASP A 219 -14.11 -37.69 -16.86
N VAL A 220 -14.45 -37.43 -15.59
CA VAL A 220 -15.56 -36.52 -15.22
C VAL A 220 -15.26 -35.09 -15.64
N ILE A 221 -14.03 -34.61 -15.47
CA ILE A 221 -13.60 -33.24 -15.91
C ILE A 221 -13.70 -33.15 -17.44
N ALA A 222 -13.19 -34.15 -18.17
CA ALA A 222 -13.21 -34.16 -19.63
C ALA A 222 -14.64 -34.19 -20.21
N ASP A 223 -15.58 -34.83 -19.54
CA ASP A 223 -17.02 -34.85 -19.93
C ASP A 223 -17.63 -33.44 -19.82
N GLU A 224 -17.16 -32.63 -18.86
CA GLU A 224 -17.64 -31.26 -18.63
C GLU A 224 -16.95 -30.23 -19.53
N ASP A 225 -15.63 -30.33 -19.69
CA ASP A 225 -14.80 -29.52 -20.62
C ASP A 225 -13.44 -30.20 -20.88
N PRO A 226 -13.20 -30.72 -22.08
CA PRO A 226 -11.94 -31.42 -22.41
C PRO A 226 -10.68 -30.56 -22.34
N SER A 227 -10.81 -29.25 -22.24
CA SER A 227 -9.66 -28.33 -22.13
C SER A 227 -9.17 -28.15 -20.68
N TRP A 228 -9.90 -28.69 -19.72
CA TRP A 228 -9.57 -28.58 -18.31
C TRP A 228 -8.71 -29.74 -17.84
N TYR A 229 -8.06 -29.53 -16.70
CA TYR A 229 -7.23 -30.53 -16.01
C TYR A 229 -7.44 -30.44 -14.51
N MET A 230 -7.12 -31.55 -13.83
CA MET A 230 -7.19 -31.57 -12.36
C MET A 230 -6.22 -30.60 -11.72
N ASN A 231 -6.73 -29.70 -10.89
CA ASN A 231 -5.94 -28.69 -10.16
C ASN A 231 -6.34 -28.53 -8.69
N LYS A 232 -7.24 -29.39 -8.19
CA LYS A 232 -7.61 -29.45 -6.77
C LYS A 232 -7.40 -30.87 -6.24
N PHE A 233 -6.75 -30.95 -5.07
CA PHE A 233 -6.58 -32.19 -4.32
C PHE A 233 -6.64 -31.89 -2.83
N TYR A 234 -7.49 -32.61 -2.10
CA TYR A 234 -7.64 -32.55 -0.66
C TYR A 234 -7.84 -33.96 -0.09
N GLY A 235 -7.30 -34.19 1.12
CA GLY A 235 -7.61 -35.36 1.92
C GLY A 235 -8.24 -34.91 3.25
N PHE A 236 -9.32 -35.55 3.66
CA PHE A 236 -10.00 -35.24 4.90
C PHE A 236 -10.06 -36.46 5.81
N GLU A 237 -9.70 -36.28 7.08
CA GLU A 237 -9.85 -37.34 8.08
C GLU A 237 -11.33 -37.47 8.46
N SER A 238 -11.91 -38.64 8.32
CA SER A 238 -13.27 -38.96 8.74
C SER A 238 -13.29 -40.12 9.73
N GLU A 239 -14.43 -40.38 10.37
CA GLU A 239 -14.59 -41.50 11.30
C GLU A 239 -14.39 -42.87 10.61
N ASP A 240 -14.72 -42.96 9.34
CA ASP A 240 -14.64 -44.17 8.54
C ASP A 240 -13.35 -44.31 7.71
N GLY A 241 -12.41 -43.35 7.82
CA GLY A 241 -11.16 -43.35 7.04
C GLY A 241 -10.86 -42.01 6.42
N THR A 242 -10.28 -41.99 5.20
CA THR A 242 -9.99 -40.77 4.46
C THR A 242 -11.05 -40.51 3.38
N ILE A 243 -11.54 -39.29 3.31
CA ILE A 243 -12.29 -38.82 2.14
C ILE A 243 -11.31 -38.05 1.25
N TYR A 244 -11.15 -38.51 0.00
CA TYR A 244 -10.38 -37.78 -1.01
C TYR A 244 -11.31 -36.91 -1.83
N CYS A 245 -10.94 -35.63 -1.99
CA CYS A 245 -11.62 -34.71 -2.88
C CYS A 245 -10.64 -34.26 -3.99
N MET A 246 -11.02 -34.52 -5.22
CA MET A 246 -10.23 -34.20 -6.40
C MET A 246 -11.08 -33.43 -7.40
N GLY A 247 -10.47 -32.52 -8.16
CA GLY A 247 -11.25 -31.81 -9.15
C GLY A 247 -10.53 -30.74 -9.91
N SER A 248 -11.31 -29.93 -10.60
CA SER A 248 -10.86 -28.80 -11.39
C SER A 248 -11.65 -27.53 -11.08
N ASP A 249 -10.96 -26.42 -11.06
CA ASP A 249 -11.56 -25.08 -10.97
C ASP A 249 -10.98 -24.21 -12.09
N SER A 250 -11.86 -23.78 -13.00
CA SER A 250 -11.51 -22.91 -14.13
C SER A 250 -11.61 -21.41 -13.83
N GLY A 251 -11.93 -21.03 -12.59
CA GLY A 251 -12.27 -19.65 -12.20
C GLY A 251 -13.73 -19.25 -12.51
N LYS A 252 -14.47 -20.07 -13.27
CA LYS A 252 -15.89 -19.84 -13.61
C LYS A 252 -16.79 -21.03 -13.29
N LYS A 253 -16.20 -22.20 -13.27
CA LYS A 253 -16.88 -23.47 -13.02
C LYS A 253 -15.96 -24.37 -12.23
N THR A 254 -16.54 -25.15 -11.29
CA THR A 254 -15.79 -26.11 -10.48
C THR A 254 -16.40 -27.47 -10.61
N VAL A 255 -15.55 -28.49 -10.75
CA VAL A 255 -15.93 -29.91 -10.73
C VAL A 255 -15.19 -30.56 -9.58
N LEU A 256 -15.91 -31.26 -8.70
CA LEU A 256 -15.33 -31.96 -7.55
C LEU A 256 -15.84 -33.41 -7.55
N CYS A 257 -14.95 -34.38 -7.35
CA CYS A 257 -15.22 -35.79 -7.15
C CYS A 257 -14.74 -36.21 -5.76
N PHE A 258 -15.57 -36.94 -5.04
CA PHE A 258 -15.29 -37.40 -3.68
C PHE A 258 -15.20 -38.92 -3.67
N PHE A 259 -14.18 -39.45 -2.99
CA PHE A 259 -13.92 -40.90 -2.91
C PHE A 259 -13.69 -41.32 -1.45
N ASP A 260 -14.02 -42.59 -1.14
CA ASP A 260 -13.62 -43.23 0.10
C ASP A 260 -12.24 -43.89 0.01
N ASP A 261 -11.78 -44.49 1.11
CA ASP A 261 -10.47 -45.16 1.20
C ASP A 261 -10.32 -46.34 0.24
N ASP A 262 -11.44 -47.00 -0.13
CA ASP A 262 -11.47 -48.13 -1.07
C ASP A 262 -11.46 -47.68 -2.54
N GLY A 263 -11.42 -46.36 -2.79
CA GLY A 263 -11.42 -45.80 -4.16
C GLY A 263 -12.81 -45.77 -4.81
N LYS A 264 -13.85 -45.94 -4.03
CA LYS A 264 -15.20 -45.85 -4.52
C LYS A 264 -15.65 -44.39 -4.54
N MET A 265 -16.13 -43.92 -5.69
CA MET A 265 -16.69 -42.59 -5.79
C MET A 265 -17.95 -42.52 -4.90
N LEU A 266 -17.89 -41.62 -3.91
CA LEU A 266 -19.00 -41.31 -3.02
C LEU A 266 -20.01 -40.43 -3.73
N ASP A 267 -19.50 -39.35 -4.35
CA ASP A 267 -20.34 -38.36 -5.04
C ASP A 267 -19.50 -37.44 -5.95
N LYS A 268 -20.21 -36.62 -6.75
CA LYS A 268 -19.63 -35.55 -7.54
C LYS A 268 -20.45 -34.28 -7.50
N ALA A 269 -19.81 -33.14 -7.46
CA ALA A 269 -20.42 -31.82 -7.55
C ALA A 269 -19.93 -31.07 -8.80
N VAL A 270 -20.87 -30.56 -9.59
CA VAL A 270 -20.59 -29.71 -10.75
C VAL A 270 -21.22 -28.35 -10.48
N LEU A 271 -20.41 -27.32 -10.39
CA LEU A 271 -20.81 -25.98 -9.92
C LEU A 271 -20.55 -24.96 -11.03
N ASP A 272 -21.52 -24.11 -11.33
CA ASP A 272 -21.42 -23.06 -12.34
C ASP A 272 -20.74 -21.77 -11.77
N TYR A 273 -19.85 -21.94 -10.81
CA TYR A 273 -19.05 -20.90 -10.20
C TYR A 273 -17.71 -21.45 -9.70
N SER A 274 -16.75 -20.58 -9.42
CA SER A 274 -15.48 -20.94 -8.79
C SER A 274 -15.69 -21.17 -7.30
N ALA A 275 -15.32 -22.36 -6.81
CA ALA A 275 -15.26 -22.67 -5.39
C ALA A 275 -13.88 -22.32 -4.82
N GLY A 276 -13.84 -21.64 -3.67
CA GLY A 276 -12.61 -21.38 -2.92
C GLY A 276 -11.93 -22.66 -2.41
N ASN A 277 -11.21 -22.55 -1.30
CA ASN A 277 -10.67 -23.71 -0.59
C ASN A 277 -11.83 -24.57 -0.07
N ILE A 278 -11.64 -25.90 -0.12
CA ILE A 278 -12.62 -26.87 0.40
C ILE A 278 -12.19 -27.25 1.82
N VAL A 279 -13.11 -27.16 2.76
CA VAL A 279 -12.89 -27.52 4.17
C VAL A 279 -13.87 -28.61 4.60
N TYR A 280 -13.49 -29.40 5.59
CA TYR A 280 -14.28 -30.50 6.11
C TYR A 280 -14.85 -30.20 7.50
N GLY A 281 -16.14 -30.42 7.70
CA GLY A 281 -16.84 -30.18 8.96
C GLY A 281 -17.24 -31.42 9.72
N GLY A 282 -16.83 -32.60 9.26
CA GLY A 282 -17.27 -33.88 9.87
C GLY A 282 -18.50 -34.45 9.20
N ASN A 283 -18.82 -35.71 9.48
CA ASN A 283 -20.03 -36.39 9.03
C ASN A 283 -20.29 -36.32 7.51
N GLY A 284 -19.23 -36.25 6.69
CA GLY A 284 -19.35 -36.15 5.23
C GLY A 284 -19.72 -34.74 4.73
N GLU A 285 -19.79 -33.75 5.61
CA GLU A 285 -20.04 -32.38 5.21
C GLU A 285 -18.71 -31.67 4.82
N VAL A 286 -18.69 -31.11 3.61
CA VAL A 286 -17.64 -30.25 3.11
C VAL A 286 -18.21 -28.87 2.83
N SER A 287 -17.38 -27.82 2.95
CA SER A 287 -17.80 -26.44 2.73
C SER A 287 -16.79 -25.65 1.93
N TRP A 288 -17.26 -24.62 1.24
CA TRP A 288 -16.42 -23.65 0.54
C TRP A 288 -17.11 -22.30 0.44
N LEU A 289 -16.32 -21.27 0.19
CA LEU A 289 -16.83 -19.93 -0.11
C LEU A 289 -16.87 -19.69 -1.62
N TYR A 290 -17.88 -18.94 -2.07
CA TYR A 290 -17.99 -18.44 -3.43
C TYR A 290 -18.68 -17.07 -3.45
N LYS A 291 -18.52 -16.33 -4.56
CA LYS A 291 -19.11 -14.99 -4.72
C LYS A 291 -20.26 -15.02 -5.71
N THR A 292 -21.33 -14.32 -5.35
CA THR A 292 -22.40 -13.90 -6.27
C THR A 292 -22.24 -12.42 -6.60
N SER A 293 -23.13 -11.86 -7.43
CA SER A 293 -23.19 -10.39 -7.66
C SER A 293 -23.49 -9.60 -6.40
N ASP A 294 -24.18 -10.18 -5.43
CA ASP A 294 -24.81 -9.44 -4.32
C ASP A 294 -24.21 -9.80 -2.96
N ALA A 295 -23.57 -10.96 -2.82
CA ALA A 295 -23.06 -11.44 -1.55
C ALA A 295 -21.93 -12.48 -1.70
N GLN A 296 -21.18 -12.68 -0.63
CA GLN A 296 -20.35 -13.86 -0.47
C GLN A 296 -21.18 -14.95 0.21
N MET A 297 -21.09 -16.15 -0.33
CA MET A 297 -21.90 -17.30 0.09
C MET A 297 -21.00 -18.38 0.67
N LEU A 298 -21.46 -19.01 1.73
CA LEU A 298 -20.96 -20.29 2.21
C LEU A 298 -21.81 -21.41 1.61
N ALA A 299 -21.17 -22.32 0.89
CA ALA A 299 -21.78 -23.54 0.42
C ALA A 299 -21.44 -24.70 1.37
N LYS A 300 -22.43 -25.45 1.80
CA LYS A 300 -22.30 -26.72 2.56
C LYS A 300 -22.78 -27.87 1.67
N TYR A 301 -22.00 -28.92 1.56
CA TYR A 301 -22.28 -30.07 0.71
C TYR A 301 -22.01 -31.34 1.48
N ASN A 302 -23.00 -32.22 1.57
CA ASN A 302 -22.83 -33.51 2.22
C ASN A 302 -22.67 -34.65 1.18
N VAL A 303 -21.51 -35.32 1.21
CA VAL A 303 -21.13 -36.33 0.24
C VAL A 303 -21.87 -37.66 0.39
N TYR A 304 -22.53 -37.88 1.54
CA TYR A 304 -23.30 -39.12 1.83
C TYR A 304 -24.79 -38.96 1.58
N GLU A 305 -25.31 -37.77 1.43
CA GLU A 305 -26.72 -37.52 1.22
C GLU A 305 -27.10 -37.62 -0.25
N SER A 306 -28.29 -38.09 -0.53
CA SER A 306 -28.81 -38.26 -1.89
C SER A 306 -29.74 -37.13 -2.36
N ALA A 307 -30.24 -36.30 -1.43
CA ALA A 307 -31.14 -35.19 -1.70
C ALA A 307 -30.75 -34.02 -0.78
N ASP A 308 -30.99 -32.76 -1.23
CA ASP A 308 -30.71 -31.54 -0.51
C ASP A 308 -29.26 -31.40 -0.03
N LYS A 309 -28.32 -31.96 -0.80
CA LYS A 309 -26.89 -32.04 -0.47
C LYS A 309 -26.17 -30.68 -0.42
N LEU A 310 -26.67 -29.69 -1.16
CA LEU A 310 -26.04 -28.37 -1.29
C LEU A 310 -26.94 -27.33 -0.64
N VAL A 311 -26.43 -26.73 0.43
CA VAL A 311 -27.05 -25.60 1.13
C VAL A 311 -26.19 -24.38 0.95
N ASN A 312 -26.77 -23.25 0.52
CA ASN A 312 -26.08 -21.99 0.31
C ASN A 312 -26.56 -20.99 1.35
N ILE A 313 -25.63 -20.44 2.15
CA ILE A 313 -25.91 -19.53 3.25
C ILE A 313 -25.15 -18.21 2.97
N PRO A 314 -25.84 -17.06 2.93
CA PRO A 314 -25.16 -15.80 2.77
C PRO A 314 -24.35 -15.45 4.04
N LEU A 315 -23.13 -14.95 3.85
CA LEU A 315 -22.40 -14.31 4.94
C LEU A 315 -22.96 -12.90 5.18
N ASP A 316 -22.95 -12.47 6.44
CA ASP A 316 -23.33 -11.10 6.79
C ASP A 316 -22.40 -10.12 6.05
N SER A 317 -22.96 -9.03 5.54
CA SER A 317 -22.22 -7.97 4.86
C SER A 317 -21.15 -7.32 5.75
N ALA A 318 -21.33 -7.33 7.06
CA ALA A 318 -20.35 -6.86 8.04
C ALA A 318 -19.08 -7.72 8.09
N VAL A 319 -19.14 -8.98 7.64
CA VAL A 319 -17.97 -9.87 7.55
C VAL A 319 -17.09 -9.49 6.34
N GLY A 320 -17.69 -8.91 5.31
CA GLY A 320 -16.96 -8.50 4.10
C GLY A 320 -16.47 -9.66 3.25
N SER A 321 -15.35 -9.48 2.56
CA SER A 321 -14.75 -10.50 1.70
C SER A 321 -13.94 -11.48 2.54
N ALA A 322 -14.41 -12.69 2.71
CA ALA A 322 -13.78 -13.71 3.54
C ALA A 322 -13.05 -14.77 2.73
N ARG A 323 -12.05 -15.40 3.34
CA ARG A 323 -11.40 -16.65 2.91
C ARG A 323 -11.62 -17.71 3.97
N ILE A 324 -11.56 -18.96 3.59
CA ILE A 324 -11.71 -20.10 4.51
C ILE A 324 -10.57 -21.08 4.36
N TYR A 325 -10.11 -21.64 5.46
CA TYR A 325 -9.12 -22.69 5.49
C TYR A 325 -9.44 -23.66 6.62
N GLY A 326 -9.21 -24.93 6.38
CA GLY A 326 -9.44 -25.98 7.36
C GLY A 326 -8.14 -26.68 7.74
N CYS A 327 -7.95 -26.87 9.03
CA CYS A 327 -6.84 -27.62 9.58
C CYS A 327 -7.38 -28.60 10.61
N LYS A 328 -7.39 -29.92 10.28
CA LYS A 328 -7.99 -30.98 11.09
C LYS A 328 -9.49 -30.71 11.34
N ASN A 329 -9.89 -30.44 12.55
CA ASN A 329 -11.29 -30.17 12.93
C ASN A 329 -11.57 -28.69 13.16
N GLU A 330 -10.59 -27.82 12.91
CA GLU A 330 -10.73 -26.37 13.08
C GLU A 330 -10.78 -25.70 11.71
N ASN A 331 -11.84 -24.96 11.49
CA ASN A 331 -12.02 -24.19 10.27
C ASN A 331 -11.89 -22.71 10.59
N VAL A 332 -10.95 -22.05 9.97
CA VAL A 332 -10.67 -20.63 10.14
C VAL A 332 -11.23 -19.86 8.95
N LEU A 333 -12.06 -18.88 9.24
CA LEU A 333 -12.49 -17.89 8.27
C LEU A 333 -11.77 -16.59 8.59
N TRP A 334 -11.20 -15.92 7.59
CA TRP A 334 -10.60 -14.60 7.80
C TRP A 334 -11.00 -13.63 6.71
N THR A 335 -10.98 -12.38 7.12
CA THR A 335 -11.32 -11.23 6.29
C THR A 335 -10.14 -10.26 6.27
N GLN A 336 -10.35 -9.13 5.66
CA GLN A 336 -9.43 -8.01 5.73
C GLN A 336 -9.18 -7.52 7.17
N ASN A 337 -10.11 -7.69 8.09
CA ASN A 337 -10.06 -7.06 9.40
C ASN A 337 -9.87 -8.06 10.55
N SER A 338 -10.22 -9.31 10.37
CA SER A 338 -10.32 -10.26 11.49
C SER A 338 -10.17 -11.71 11.07
N ALA A 339 -9.73 -12.55 12.00
CA ALA A 339 -9.85 -14.00 11.92
C ALA A 339 -11.00 -14.48 12.83
N TYR A 340 -11.69 -15.50 12.37
CA TYR A 340 -12.84 -16.11 13.03
C TYR A 340 -12.67 -17.60 13.10
N ASP A 341 -13.03 -18.18 14.24
CA ASP A 341 -13.30 -19.61 14.37
C ASP A 341 -14.67 -19.88 13.77
N PHE A 342 -14.72 -20.87 12.87
CA PHE A 342 -15.94 -21.22 12.17
C PHE A 342 -16.49 -22.56 12.65
N ASP A 343 -17.51 -22.50 13.52
CA ASP A 343 -18.31 -23.65 13.91
C ASP A 343 -19.28 -24.04 12.78
N MET A 344 -18.94 -25.10 12.05
CA MET A 344 -19.76 -25.60 10.95
C MET A 344 -21.05 -26.23 11.43
N GLU A 345 -21.08 -26.88 12.59
CA GLU A 345 -22.27 -27.49 13.13
C GLU A 345 -23.29 -26.44 13.60
N GLY A 346 -22.83 -25.45 14.34
CA GLY A 346 -23.63 -24.33 14.85
C GLY A 346 -23.97 -23.24 13.83
N ASN A 347 -23.38 -23.28 12.63
CA ASN A 347 -23.46 -22.17 11.66
C ASN A 347 -23.07 -20.80 12.27
N ALA A 348 -22.07 -20.79 13.13
CA ALA A 348 -21.61 -19.61 13.81
C ALA A 348 -20.16 -19.30 13.45
N ILE A 349 -19.84 -18.02 13.34
CA ILE A 349 -18.48 -17.52 13.26
C ILE A 349 -18.20 -16.69 14.51
N VAL A 350 -17.16 -17.03 15.26
CA VAL A 350 -16.76 -16.32 16.46
C VAL A 350 -15.45 -15.59 16.17
N ARG A 351 -15.40 -14.30 16.40
CA ARG A 351 -14.18 -13.53 16.19
C ARG A 351 -13.11 -13.99 17.18
N VAL A 352 -12.01 -14.50 16.67
CA VAL A 352 -10.84 -14.92 17.47
C VAL A 352 -9.89 -13.74 17.64
N LEU A 353 -9.65 -13.00 16.55
CA LEU A 353 -8.61 -12.00 16.46
C LEU A 353 -9.03 -10.87 15.53
N ASP A 354 -8.87 -9.65 16.01
CA ASP A 354 -8.91 -8.44 15.19
C ASP A 354 -7.46 -8.06 14.81
N TRP A 355 -7.18 -7.91 13.52
CA TRP A 355 -5.83 -7.60 13.05
C TRP A 355 -5.30 -6.28 13.63
N ASN A 356 -6.17 -5.31 13.89
CA ASN A 356 -5.79 -4.05 14.51
C ASN A 356 -5.26 -4.24 15.92
N THR A 357 -5.85 -5.18 16.70
CA THR A 357 -5.36 -5.49 18.04
C THR A 357 -4.08 -6.32 18.06
N ALA A 358 -3.74 -6.96 16.94
CA ALA A 358 -2.56 -7.79 16.80
C ALA A 358 -1.37 -7.08 16.13
N GLY A 359 -1.55 -5.85 15.65
CA GLY A 359 -0.49 -5.15 14.91
C GLY A 359 -0.14 -5.77 13.55
N VAL A 360 -1.09 -6.45 12.90
CA VAL A 360 -0.91 -7.15 11.64
C VAL A 360 -1.47 -6.34 10.49
N ARG A 361 -0.74 -6.29 9.36
CA ARG A 361 -1.23 -5.63 8.13
C ARG A 361 -2.45 -6.32 7.57
N ASN A 362 -3.41 -5.51 7.18
CA ASN A 362 -4.69 -5.93 6.66
C ASN A 362 -4.59 -6.76 5.37
N GLY A 363 -5.37 -7.85 5.29
CA GLY A 363 -5.65 -8.58 4.06
C GLY A 363 -4.47 -9.26 3.35
N MET A 364 -3.29 -9.29 3.97
CA MET A 364 -2.06 -9.76 3.34
C MET A 364 -1.81 -11.26 3.50
N PHE A 365 -2.60 -11.97 4.31
CA PHE A 365 -2.40 -13.41 4.46
C PHE A 365 -3.08 -14.22 3.36
N ASP A 366 -2.32 -15.08 2.72
CA ASP A 366 -2.84 -16.06 1.76
C ASP A 366 -3.48 -17.26 2.48
N THR A 367 -2.98 -17.57 3.68
CA THR A 367 -3.54 -18.60 4.56
C THR A 367 -3.36 -18.24 6.03
N VAL A 368 -4.32 -18.68 6.85
CA VAL A 368 -4.35 -18.46 8.32
C VAL A 368 -4.71 -19.78 8.99
N CYS A 369 -4.04 -20.12 10.09
CA CYS A 369 -4.31 -21.28 10.91
C CYS A 369 -4.30 -20.87 12.39
N ILE A 370 -5.11 -21.53 13.22
CA ILE A 370 -5.10 -21.40 14.68
C ILE A 370 -4.51 -22.69 15.25
N ALA A 371 -3.44 -22.59 16.01
CA ALA A 371 -2.81 -23.72 16.68
C ALA A 371 -3.58 -24.11 17.95
N GLU A 372 -3.34 -25.32 18.49
CA GLU A 372 -4.05 -25.85 19.67
C GLU A 372 -3.90 -24.96 20.92
N ASP A 373 -2.83 -24.17 21.02
CA ASP A 373 -2.59 -23.22 22.13
C ASP A 373 -3.24 -21.84 21.91
N GLY A 374 -3.97 -21.66 20.82
CA GLY A 374 -4.62 -20.41 20.45
C GLY A 374 -3.71 -19.41 19.75
N THR A 375 -2.45 -19.76 19.44
CA THR A 375 -1.58 -18.96 18.61
C THR A 375 -2.14 -18.94 17.18
N VAL A 376 -2.24 -17.76 16.59
CA VAL A 376 -2.69 -17.61 15.21
C VAL A 376 -1.45 -17.44 14.31
N PHE A 377 -1.34 -18.27 13.29
CA PHE A 377 -0.30 -18.16 12.26
C PHE A 377 -0.91 -17.68 10.96
N GLY A 378 -0.28 -16.68 10.36
CA GLY A 378 -0.61 -16.21 9.03
C GLY A 378 0.62 -16.30 8.13
N ALA A 379 0.42 -16.64 6.85
CA ALA A 379 1.53 -16.69 5.90
C ALA A 379 1.15 -16.03 4.59
N SER A 380 2.13 -15.37 3.95
CA SER A 380 1.99 -14.65 2.68
C SER A 380 3.18 -14.90 1.78
N LEU A 381 2.94 -14.95 0.47
CA LEU A 381 3.99 -14.98 -0.54
C LEU A 381 4.56 -13.57 -0.70
N THR A 382 5.88 -13.46 -0.68
CA THR A 382 6.62 -12.22 -0.95
C THR A 382 7.44 -12.34 -2.23
N GLY A 383 8.00 -11.24 -2.71
CA GLY A 383 8.88 -11.28 -3.89
C GLY A 383 10.14 -12.14 -3.72
N ASP A 384 10.57 -12.37 -2.48
CA ASP A 384 11.81 -13.05 -2.14
C ASP A 384 11.58 -14.38 -1.39
N GLY A 385 10.34 -14.78 -1.12
CA GLY A 385 10.01 -16.01 -0.41
C GLY A 385 8.67 -16.02 0.29
N ILE A 386 8.61 -16.51 1.52
CA ILE A 386 7.41 -16.60 2.35
C ILE A 386 7.59 -15.75 3.60
N SER A 387 6.61 -14.91 3.91
CA SER A 387 6.50 -14.23 5.20
C SER A 387 5.54 -15.00 6.10
N ILE A 388 5.95 -15.28 7.32
CA ILE A 388 5.14 -15.96 8.36
C ILE A 388 5.00 -15.02 9.54
N SER A 389 3.77 -14.80 9.98
CA SER A 389 3.46 -14.06 11.20
C SER A 389 2.89 -15.00 12.25
N SER A 390 3.43 -14.94 13.45
CA SER A 390 2.94 -15.62 14.63
C SER A 390 2.31 -14.59 15.58
N MET A 391 1.07 -14.84 16.00
CA MET A 391 0.28 -13.94 16.83
C MET A 391 -0.10 -14.64 18.12
N TYR A 392 0.55 -14.25 19.23
CA TYR A 392 0.40 -14.85 20.54
C TYR A 392 -0.66 -14.11 21.35
N LYS A 393 -1.64 -14.84 21.87
CA LYS A 393 -2.69 -14.28 22.71
C LYS A 393 -2.11 -13.84 24.07
N SER A 394 -2.33 -12.58 24.44
CA SER A 394 -1.98 -12.06 25.74
C SER A 394 -2.94 -12.57 26.84
N ASP A 395 -2.44 -12.70 28.07
CA ASP A 395 -3.29 -12.94 29.24
C ASP A 395 -4.10 -11.71 29.67
N VAL A 396 -3.81 -10.54 29.07
CA VAL A 396 -4.49 -9.28 29.37
C VAL A 396 -5.63 -9.07 28.41
N ALA A 397 -6.86 -9.09 28.91
CA ALA A 397 -8.03 -8.71 28.15
C ALA A 397 -7.95 -7.23 27.73
N THR A 398 -8.33 -6.90 26.53
CA THR A 398 -8.50 -5.51 26.11
C THR A 398 -9.63 -4.91 26.94
N SER A 399 -9.34 -3.90 27.77
CA SER A 399 -10.44 -3.19 28.42
C SER A 399 -11.26 -2.46 27.35
N SER A 400 -12.56 -2.59 27.39
CA SER A 400 -13.51 -1.89 26.51
C SER A 400 -13.60 -0.37 26.77
N GLU A 401 -12.64 0.20 27.50
CA GLU A 401 -12.68 1.58 28.03
C GLU A 401 -11.63 2.51 27.41
N LYS A 402 -11.00 2.14 26.27
CA LYS A 402 -10.11 3.08 25.57
C LYS A 402 -10.93 4.23 25.00
N VAL A 403 -10.37 5.44 25.08
CA VAL A 403 -10.92 6.59 24.40
C VAL A 403 -10.64 6.43 22.90
N VAL A 404 -11.69 6.45 22.10
CA VAL A 404 -11.58 6.37 20.64
C VAL A 404 -11.23 7.75 20.10
N LEU A 405 -10.14 7.82 19.34
CA LEU A 405 -9.71 8.98 18.60
C LEU A 405 -10.04 8.75 17.11
N LYS A 406 -10.61 9.73 16.46
CA LYS A 406 -10.99 9.65 15.06
C LYS A 406 -9.97 10.39 14.20
N LEU A 407 -9.36 9.70 13.26
CA LEU A 407 -8.45 10.25 12.26
C LEU A 407 -9.19 10.35 10.92
N ALA A 408 -9.44 11.58 10.49
CA ALA A 408 -10.01 11.85 9.17
C ALA A 408 -8.97 11.73 8.07
N VAL A 409 -9.26 10.91 7.06
CA VAL A 409 -8.41 10.69 5.89
C VAL A 409 -9.23 10.77 4.60
N TYR A 410 -8.57 11.06 3.47
CA TYR A 410 -9.22 11.05 2.17
C TYR A 410 -9.56 9.61 1.74
N ASN A 411 -10.65 9.44 0.98
CA ASN A 411 -11.14 8.13 0.53
C ASN A 411 -10.04 7.34 -0.24
N GLY A 412 -9.78 6.13 0.21
CA GLY A 412 -8.73 5.24 -0.32
C GLY A 412 -7.34 5.47 0.29
N MET A 413 -7.18 6.38 1.27
CA MET A 413 -5.91 6.62 1.94
C MET A 413 -5.74 5.86 3.26
N SER A 414 -6.80 5.20 3.75
CA SER A 414 -6.76 4.45 5.01
C SER A 414 -5.66 3.38 5.02
N ASP A 415 -5.45 2.68 3.91
CA ASP A 415 -4.41 1.64 3.79
C ASP A 415 -2.99 2.18 4.08
N SER A 416 -2.73 3.46 3.78
CA SER A 416 -1.44 4.10 4.02
C SER A 416 -1.13 4.28 5.51
N TYR A 417 -2.16 4.43 6.35
CA TYR A 417 -2.02 4.68 7.78
C TYR A 417 -2.33 3.48 8.66
N ASP A 418 -2.88 2.43 8.06
CA ASP A 418 -3.42 1.28 8.77
C ASP A 418 -2.38 0.58 9.65
N SER A 419 -1.13 0.43 9.18
CA SER A 419 -0.09 -0.22 9.98
C SER A 419 0.28 0.57 11.24
N ILE A 420 0.53 1.88 11.10
CA ILE A 420 0.95 2.71 12.24
C ILE A 420 -0.18 2.90 13.26
N VAL A 421 -1.43 2.99 12.79
CA VAL A 421 -2.63 3.02 13.66
C VAL A 421 -2.73 1.73 14.48
N ARG A 422 -2.53 0.59 13.86
CA ARG A 422 -2.57 -0.71 14.55
C ARG A 422 -1.49 -0.84 15.60
N PHE A 423 -0.25 -0.46 15.28
CA PHE A 423 0.84 -0.50 16.27
C PHE A 423 0.59 0.44 17.44
N PHE A 424 0.07 1.63 17.18
CA PHE A 424 -0.35 2.52 18.26
C PHE A 424 -1.45 1.88 19.12
N ASN A 425 -2.51 1.37 18.49
CA ASN A 425 -3.63 0.75 19.20
C ASN A 425 -3.22 -0.45 20.04
N ALA A 426 -2.25 -1.24 19.56
CA ALA A 426 -1.70 -2.39 20.30
C ALA A 426 -0.81 -1.96 21.47
N SER A 427 -0.08 -0.86 21.36
CA SER A 427 0.88 -0.38 22.37
C SER A 427 0.29 0.62 23.37
N ASN A 428 -0.85 1.25 23.05
CA ASN A 428 -1.46 2.29 23.89
C ASN A 428 -2.61 1.73 24.73
N SER A 429 -2.53 1.91 26.06
CA SER A 429 -3.56 1.41 26.98
C SER A 429 -4.73 2.37 27.21
N ARG A 430 -4.61 3.65 26.80
CA ARG A 430 -5.59 4.70 27.08
C ARG A 430 -6.41 5.08 25.86
N TYR A 431 -5.79 5.06 24.68
CA TYR A 431 -6.39 5.54 23.44
C TYR A 431 -6.35 4.46 22.38
N GLN A 432 -7.29 4.52 21.45
CA GLN A 432 -7.26 3.82 20.18
C GLN A 432 -7.66 4.77 19.06
N VAL A 433 -7.07 4.64 17.89
CA VAL A 433 -7.37 5.44 16.71
C VAL A 433 -8.25 4.64 15.76
N GLU A 434 -9.29 5.27 15.23
CA GLU A 434 -10.14 4.77 14.15
C GLU A 434 -10.01 5.70 12.94
N LEU A 435 -9.83 5.10 11.75
CA LEU A 435 -9.77 5.83 10.50
C LEU A 435 -11.18 6.15 10.00
N GLU A 436 -11.47 7.41 9.73
CA GLU A 436 -12.71 7.86 9.09
C GLU A 436 -12.41 8.38 7.68
N GLU A 437 -12.89 7.67 6.66
CA GLU A 437 -12.71 8.09 5.27
C GLU A 437 -13.80 9.05 4.82
N TYR A 438 -13.40 10.12 4.15
CA TYR A 438 -14.28 11.11 3.56
C TYR A 438 -14.08 11.17 2.04
N ALA A 439 -15.16 11.09 1.29
CA ALA A 439 -15.13 11.10 -0.17
C ALA A 439 -14.85 12.49 -0.76
N ASP A 440 -15.22 13.54 -0.02
CA ASP A 440 -15.03 14.92 -0.44
C ASP A 440 -14.88 15.87 0.76
N SER A 441 -14.33 17.06 0.51
CA SER A 441 -14.09 18.09 1.51
C SER A 441 -15.38 18.65 2.13
N SER A 442 -16.50 18.64 1.45
CA SER A 442 -17.77 19.20 1.94
C SER A 442 -18.39 18.33 3.03
N GLN A 443 -18.33 17.01 2.88
CA GLN A 443 -18.73 16.06 3.94
C GLN A 443 -17.84 16.22 5.16
N PHE A 444 -16.53 16.33 4.95
CA PHE A 444 -15.56 16.52 6.00
C PHE A 444 -15.82 17.82 6.79
N VAL A 445 -15.93 18.98 6.12
CA VAL A 445 -16.19 20.29 6.78
C VAL A 445 -17.46 20.24 7.61
N THR A 446 -18.51 19.57 7.13
CA THR A 446 -19.75 19.37 7.90
C THR A 446 -19.52 18.55 9.16
N SER A 447 -18.65 17.53 9.11
CA SER A 447 -18.34 16.67 10.26
C SER A 447 -17.52 17.38 11.31
N MET A 448 -16.62 18.28 10.93
CA MET A 448 -15.74 19.05 11.81
C MET A 448 -16.49 19.81 12.90
N SER A 449 -17.63 20.36 12.54
CA SER A 449 -18.47 21.16 13.46
C SER A 449 -19.36 20.30 14.37
N SER A 450 -19.38 18.98 14.17
CA SER A 450 -20.22 18.08 14.96
C SER A 450 -19.54 17.71 16.28
N LYS A 451 -20.33 17.43 17.30
CA LYS A 451 -19.83 16.97 18.61
C LYS A 451 -19.01 15.66 18.53
N ASN A 452 -19.23 14.88 17.47
CA ASN A 452 -18.56 13.63 17.21
C ASN A 452 -17.63 13.73 15.99
N GLY A 453 -17.15 14.92 15.67
CA GLY A 453 -16.22 15.16 14.57
C GLY A 453 -14.86 14.50 14.79
N PRO A 454 -13.98 14.51 13.77
CA PRO A 454 -12.66 13.93 13.90
C PRO A 454 -11.79 14.69 14.90
N ASP A 455 -10.93 13.99 15.62
CA ASP A 455 -9.94 14.57 16.54
C ASP A 455 -8.66 14.98 15.80
N ILE A 456 -8.27 14.19 14.78
CA ILE A 456 -7.07 14.36 13.99
C ILE A 456 -7.45 14.44 12.52
N ILE A 457 -6.78 15.28 11.76
CA ILE A 457 -7.10 15.58 10.37
C ILE A 457 -5.86 15.40 9.50
N SER A 458 -5.94 14.59 8.45
CA SER A 458 -4.94 14.62 7.37
C SER A 458 -5.04 15.94 6.62
N THR A 459 -3.93 16.66 6.47
CA THR A 459 -3.93 18.00 5.84
C THR A 459 -4.22 17.96 4.34
N GLU A 460 -4.19 16.79 3.72
CA GLU A 460 -4.61 16.61 2.32
C GLU A 460 -6.09 16.97 2.08
N MET A 461 -6.88 16.99 3.16
CA MET A 461 -8.32 17.24 3.10
C MET A 461 -8.69 18.73 3.22
N ILE A 462 -7.72 19.58 3.58
CA ILE A 462 -7.99 20.95 3.97
C ILE A 462 -7.05 21.94 3.27
N ASP A 463 -7.57 23.17 3.06
CA ASP A 463 -6.72 24.33 2.86
C ASP A 463 -6.19 24.77 4.23
N LEU A 464 -4.92 24.46 4.51
CA LEU A 464 -4.33 24.65 5.83
C LEU A 464 -4.37 26.13 6.26
N ALA A 465 -4.09 27.06 5.34
CA ALA A 465 -4.10 28.50 5.62
C ALA A 465 -5.53 28.99 5.99
N GLN A 466 -6.53 28.52 5.24
CA GLN A 466 -7.93 28.86 5.52
C GLN A 466 -8.38 28.33 6.89
N PHE A 467 -8.06 27.06 7.19
CA PHE A 467 -8.48 26.44 8.45
C PHE A 467 -7.75 27.06 9.65
N ALA A 468 -6.49 27.43 9.48
CA ALA A 468 -5.72 28.15 10.49
C ALA A 468 -6.32 29.53 10.77
N ALA A 469 -6.60 30.32 9.73
CA ALA A 469 -7.18 31.67 9.85
C ALA A 469 -8.56 31.64 10.54
N ASN A 470 -9.35 30.58 10.31
CA ASN A 470 -10.67 30.41 10.92
C ASN A 470 -10.63 29.82 12.34
N GLY A 471 -9.45 29.48 12.86
CA GLY A 471 -9.31 28.95 14.22
C GLY A 471 -9.85 27.54 14.41
N TYR A 472 -9.89 26.72 13.35
CA TYR A 472 -10.36 25.33 13.43
C TYR A 472 -9.29 24.36 13.91
N LEU A 473 -8.04 24.81 13.99
CA LEU A 473 -6.90 23.98 14.30
C LEU A 473 -6.25 24.37 15.62
N THR A 474 -5.78 23.36 16.35
CA THR A 474 -5.06 23.54 17.62
C THR A 474 -3.61 23.90 17.35
N ASP A 475 -3.09 24.86 18.14
CA ASP A 475 -1.66 25.18 18.13
C ASP A 475 -0.85 24.04 18.74
N ILE A 476 -0.08 23.35 17.89
CA ILE A 476 0.74 22.20 18.30
C ILE A 476 1.91 22.63 19.20
N TYR A 477 2.42 23.87 19.12
CA TYR A 477 3.44 24.37 20.04
C TYR A 477 2.97 24.35 21.49
N GLU A 478 1.69 24.68 21.77
CA GLU A 478 1.14 24.58 23.12
C GLU A 478 1.15 23.15 23.68
N LEU A 479 1.00 22.15 22.80
CA LEU A 479 1.06 20.74 23.18
C LEU A 479 2.51 20.26 23.38
N MET A 480 3.44 20.73 22.56
CA MET A 480 4.88 20.43 22.68
C MET A 480 5.50 21.02 23.96
N ASP A 481 5.05 22.18 24.40
CA ASP A 481 5.59 22.88 25.56
C ASP A 481 5.20 22.21 26.89
N ARG A 482 4.25 21.30 26.89
CA ARG A 482 3.84 20.58 28.10
C ARG A 482 4.98 19.72 28.66
N ASP A 483 5.08 19.63 29.99
CA ASP A 483 6.13 18.87 30.68
C ASP A 483 6.14 17.37 30.31
N ASP A 484 4.99 16.80 30.01
CA ASP A 484 4.81 15.38 29.67
C ASP A 484 4.97 15.07 28.17
N SER A 485 5.17 16.10 27.33
CA SER A 485 5.44 15.90 25.89
C SER A 485 6.78 15.20 25.67
N LYS A 486 6.73 14.10 24.89
CA LYS A 486 7.90 13.28 24.51
C LYS A 486 8.61 13.77 23.25
N VAL A 487 8.02 14.71 22.53
CA VAL A 487 8.58 15.39 21.36
C VAL A 487 8.58 16.88 21.64
N LYS A 488 9.72 17.52 21.50
CA LYS A 488 9.93 18.96 21.69
C LYS A 488 10.24 19.63 20.35
N ALA A 489 10.02 20.93 20.26
CA ALA A 489 10.31 21.69 19.05
C ALA A 489 11.77 21.56 18.60
N GLU A 490 12.70 21.45 19.53
CA GLU A 490 14.15 21.26 19.28
C GLU A 490 14.49 19.88 18.67
N ASP A 491 13.59 18.90 18.75
CA ASP A 491 13.76 17.58 18.15
C ASP A 491 13.38 17.57 16.67
N LEU A 492 12.75 18.61 16.16
CA LEU A 492 12.17 18.68 14.83
C LEU A 492 12.92 19.61 13.90
N LEU A 493 12.81 19.41 12.59
CA LEU A 493 13.43 20.27 11.59
C LEU A 493 12.74 21.63 11.52
N VAL A 494 13.43 22.67 12.00
CA VAL A 494 12.89 24.02 12.19
C VAL A 494 12.31 24.61 10.90
N SER A 495 13.00 24.48 9.77
CA SER A 495 12.56 25.01 8.48
C SER A 495 11.18 24.49 8.05
N VAL A 496 10.91 23.21 8.30
CA VAL A 496 9.63 22.58 7.98
C VAL A 496 8.54 23.00 8.98
N MET A 497 8.89 23.16 10.26
CA MET A 497 7.93 23.71 11.24
C MET A 497 7.55 25.15 10.91
N ASP A 498 8.55 25.98 10.59
CA ASP A 498 8.31 27.40 10.21
C ASP A 498 7.39 27.51 8.99
N ALA A 499 7.56 26.61 8.00
CA ALA A 499 6.69 26.56 6.82
C ALA A 499 5.21 26.18 7.14
N ASN A 500 4.97 25.47 8.26
CA ASN A 500 3.63 25.08 8.72
C ASN A 500 3.10 25.98 9.86
N THR A 501 3.77 27.11 10.12
CA THR A 501 3.42 28.06 11.17
C THR A 501 2.65 29.24 10.59
N TYR A 502 1.48 29.51 11.13
CA TYR A 502 0.60 30.61 10.77
C TYR A 502 0.35 31.48 11.99
N ASP A 503 0.59 32.79 11.87
CA ASP A 503 0.48 33.78 12.98
C ASP A 503 1.22 33.32 14.27
N GLY A 504 2.40 32.73 14.08
CA GLY A 504 3.24 32.23 15.18
C GLY A 504 2.76 30.94 15.84
N LYS A 505 1.76 30.26 15.28
CA LYS A 505 1.21 29.00 15.78
C LYS A 505 1.47 27.87 14.79
N LEU A 506 1.88 26.72 15.28
CA LEU A 506 2.10 25.52 14.47
C LEU A 506 0.76 24.79 14.26
N MET A 507 0.19 24.88 13.07
CA MET A 507 -1.14 24.38 12.76
C MET A 507 -1.17 22.96 12.24
N ALA A 508 -0.07 22.48 11.71
CA ALA A 508 0.07 21.10 11.22
C ALA A 508 1.49 20.60 11.42
N ILE A 509 1.63 19.28 11.50
CA ILE A 509 2.94 18.65 11.64
C ILE A 509 3.08 17.54 10.58
N PRO A 510 3.98 17.71 9.61
CA PRO A 510 4.35 16.65 8.71
C PRO A 510 5.18 15.59 9.45
N VAL A 511 4.78 14.34 9.37
CA VAL A 511 5.57 13.22 9.91
C VAL A 511 6.71 12.88 8.95
N THR A 512 6.38 12.80 7.65
CA THR A 512 7.36 12.68 6.57
C THR A 512 7.07 13.70 5.47
N PHE A 513 8.11 14.11 4.75
CA PHE A 513 8.01 15.14 3.72
C PHE A 513 9.07 14.96 2.63
N ASN A 514 8.88 15.63 1.51
CA ASN A 514 9.91 15.83 0.49
C ASN A 514 10.07 17.33 0.20
N PRO A 515 11.29 17.86 0.15
CA PRO A 515 11.53 19.19 -0.38
C PRO A 515 11.18 19.26 -1.86
N TYR A 516 10.67 20.39 -2.25
CA TYR A 516 10.36 20.73 -3.62
C TYR A 516 11.25 21.88 -4.06
N VAL A 517 12.10 21.64 -5.04
CA VAL A 517 13.13 22.61 -5.39
C VAL A 517 13.07 23.01 -6.85
N LEU A 518 13.48 24.25 -7.09
CA LEU A 518 13.75 24.74 -8.42
C LEU A 518 15.26 24.76 -8.62
N VAL A 519 15.73 24.02 -9.64
CA VAL A 519 17.15 23.93 -9.98
C VAL A 519 17.40 24.71 -11.26
N GLY A 520 18.41 25.55 -11.22
CA GLY A 520 18.79 26.40 -12.35
C GLY A 520 19.99 25.87 -13.13
N GLY A 521 20.01 26.15 -14.42
CA GLY A 521 21.15 25.92 -15.30
C GLY A 521 22.27 26.98 -15.14
N ASP A 522 23.39 26.77 -15.85
CA ASP A 522 24.56 27.66 -15.79
C ASP A 522 24.23 29.10 -16.18
N GLY A 523 23.19 29.33 -17.00
CA GLY A 523 22.71 30.69 -17.32
C GLY A 523 22.28 31.52 -16.12
N LEU A 524 21.91 30.88 -15.02
CA LEU A 524 21.52 31.56 -13.78
C LEU A 524 22.68 31.81 -12.83
N ARG A 525 23.89 31.30 -13.11
CA ARG A 525 25.04 31.37 -12.20
C ARG A 525 25.50 32.79 -11.88
N ASN A 526 25.21 33.74 -12.78
CA ASN A 526 25.60 35.14 -12.64
C ASN A 526 24.51 36.05 -12.09
N ILE A 527 23.37 35.45 -11.65
CA ILE A 527 22.29 36.20 -11.01
C ILE A 527 22.64 36.36 -9.53
N GLU A 528 22.94 37.62 -9.13
CA GLU A 528 23.32 37.90 -7.75
C GLU A 528 22.15 37.88 -6.75
N ASN A 529 20.95 38.25 -7.23
CA ASN A 529 19.73 38.30 -6.41
C ASN A 529 18.59 37.63 -7.14
N TRP A 530 18.29 36.40 -6.75
CA TRP A 530 17.14 35.68 -7.25
C TRP A 530 15.91 36.03 -6.41
N ASN A 531 15.03 36.85 -6.97
CA ASN A 531 13.76 37.28 -6.38
C ASN A 531 12.73 37.48 -7.48
N ILE A 532 11.51 37.86 -7.12
CA ILE A 532 10.40 38.01 -8.06
C ILE A 532 10.68 39.06 -9.15
N ASP A 533 11.33 40.18 -8.82
CA ASP A 533 11.69 41.21 -9.78
C ASP A 533 12.68 40.69 -10.83
N GLU A 534 13.67 39.90 -10.44
CA GLU A 534 14.63 39.31 -11.35
C GLU A 534 13.97 38.22 -12.23
N PHE A 535 13.05 37.43 -11.67
CA PHE A 535 12.27 36.45 -12.40
C PHE A 535 11.43 37.12 -13.49
N ILE A 536 10.66 38.16 -13.16
CA ILE A 536 9.89 38.94 -14.15
C ILE A 536 10.81 39.54 -15.22
N ARG A 537 11.95 40.08 -14.82
CA ARG A 537 12.93 40.70 -15.73
C ARG A 537 13.52 39.68 -16.72
N LEU A 538 13.73 38.46 -16.32
CA LEU A 538 14.16 37.39 -17.23
C LEU A 538 13.09 37.09 -18.28
N ILE A 539 11.82 37.03 -17.86
CA ILE A 539 10.70 36.85 -18.80
C ILE A 539 10.58 38.02 -19.77
N GLU A 540 10.67 39.28 -19.27
CA GLU A 540 10.62 40.50 -20.10
C GLU A 540 11.71 40.55 -21.15
N LYS A 541 12.93 40.08 -20.81
CA LYS A 541 14.04 40.02 -21.78
C LYS A 541 13.80 39.01 -22.89
N ASN A 542 12.77 38.19 -22.74
CA ASN A 542 12.49 37.11 -23.66
C ASN A 542 13.70 36.17 -23.86
N ASP A 543 14.54 36.07 -22.83
CA ASP A 543 15.61 35.10 -22.77
C ASP A 543 14.94 33.69 -22.73
N ARG A 544 15.51 32.74 -23.42
CA ARG A 544 14.97 31.40 -23.59
C ARG A 544 14.92 30.68 -22.26
N ILE A 545 13.88 30.94 -21.45
CA ILE A 545 13.62 30.22 -20.23
C ILE A 545 12.86 28.95 -20.58
N MET A 546 13.54 27.84 -20.53
CA MET A 546 12.89 26.53 -20.61
C MET A 546 12.60 26.06 -19.19
N THR A 547 11.43 25.46 -19.00
CA THR A 547 11.01 24.89 -17.72
C THR A 547 10.67 23.42 -17.91
N ASN A 548 10.92 22.63 -16.89
CA ASN A 548 10.32 21.31 -16.73
C ASN A 548 9.59 21.32 -15.40
N TYR A 549 8.31 21.55 -15.47
CA TYR A 549 7.44 21.54 -14.31
C TYR A 549 6.69 20.20 -14.25
N ILE A 550 6.74 19.51 -13.12
CA ILE A 550 6.27 18.13 -12.99
C ILE A 550 4.78 17.97 -13.35
N TYR A 551 4.00 19.03 -13.19
CA TYR A 551 2.52 18.95 -13.27
C TYR A 551 1.93 19.52 -14.56
N THR A 552 2.73 19.92 -15.53
CA THR A 552 2.18 20.58 -16.71
C THR A 552 2.31 19.81 -18.01
N THR A 553 1.43 20.14 -18.92
CA THR A 553 1.35 19.60 -20.27
C THR A 553 2.06 20.57 -21.24
N ASP A 554 3.34 20.44 -21.44
CA ASP A 554 4.09 21.04 -22.56
C ASP A 554 3.90 22.56 -22.81
N ASN A 555 3.59 23.36 -21.75
CA ASN A 555 3.32 24.79 -21.88
C ASN A 555 4.14 25.65 -20.92
N TYR A 556 5.32 26.08 -21.34
CA TYR A 556 6.23 26.89 -20.54
C TYR A 556 5.62 28.16 -19.92
N VAL A 557 4.61 28.75 -20.55
CA VAL A 557 3.97 29.95 -19.97
C VAL A 557 3.15 29.58 -18.75
N THR A 558 2.47 28.43 -18.79
CA THR A 558 1.76 27.90 -17.62
C THR A 558 2.73 27.56 -16.51
N ASP A 559 3.87 26.95 -16.84
CA ASP A 559 4.90 26.61 -15.84
C ASP A 559 5.44 27.87 -15.16
N LEU A 560 5.73 28.92 -15.92
CA LEU A 560 6.18 30.20 -15.36
C LEU A 560 5.11 30.85 -14.45
N ALA A 561 3.82 30.72 -14.82
CA ALA A 561 2.71 31.19 -13.98
C ALA A 561 2.61 30.41 -12.69
N LEU A 562 2.87 29.10 -12.71
CA LEU A 562 2.87 28.26 -11.51
C LEU A 562 4.08 28.52 -10.62
N ILE A 563 5.26 28.72 -11.18
CA ILE A 563 6.47 29.15 -10.41
C ILE A 563 6.21 30.48 -9.69
N TYR A 564 5.54 31.44 -10.37
CA TYR A 564 5.14 32.69 -9.75
C TYR A 564 4.16 32.47 -8.59
N TRP A 565 3.11 31.68 -8.84
CA TRP A 565 2.10 31.37 -7.84
C TRP A 565 2.72 30.77 -6.58
N GLU A 566 3.51 29.72 -6.72
CA GLU A 566 4.12 29.03 -5.58
C GLU A 566 5.05 29.96 -4.77
N GLY A 567 5.77 30.86 -5.43
CA GLY A 567 6.63 31.82 -4.73
C GLY A 567 5.89 32.97 -4.03
N GLU A 568 4.72 33.37 -4.53
CA GLU A 568 4.07 34.62 -4.12
C GLU A 568 2.65 34.44 -3.52
N LYS A 569 2.06 33.23 -3.54
CA LYS A 569 0.69 32.99 -3.08
C LYS A 569 0.41 33.52 -1.66
N ASP A 570 1.37 33.38 -0.74
CA ASP A 570 1.23 33.87 0.64
C ASP A 570 1.26 35.42 0.75
N ARG A 571 1.82 36.10 -0.27
CA ARG A 571 1.77 37.56 -0.39
C ARG A 571 0.53 38.05 -1.16
N LEU A 572 0.05 37.22 -2.08
CA LEU A 572 -1.16 37.52 -2.88
C LEU A 572 -2.45 37.30 -2.12
N LEU A 573 -2.46 36.43 -1.11
CA LEU A 573 -3.63 36.05 -0.31
C LEU A 573 -3.38 36.31 1.17
N ASP A 574 -3.99 37.36 1.70
CA ASP A 574 -4.01 37.67 3.13
C ASP A 574 -5.27 37.04 3.76
N TRP A 575 -5.16 35.81 4.19
CA TRP A 575 -6.25 35.04 4.79
C TRP A 575 -6.74 35.67 6.11
N GLU A 576 -5.85 36.25 6.90
CA GLU A 576 -6.17 36.87 8.19
C GLU A 576 -7.08 38.10 8.01
N ASN A 577 -6.71 38.99 7.10
CA ASN A 577 -7.47 40.18 6.82
C ASN A 577 -8.54 39.99 5.73
N GLY A 578 -8.53 38.84 5.00
CA GLY A 578 -9.41 38.57 3.89
C GLY A 578 -9.18 39.50 2.70
N GLN A 579 -7.92 39.73 2.35
CA GLN A 579 -7.56 40.61 1.26
C GLN A 579 -6.77 39.88 0.18
N ALA A 580 -7.08 40.16 -1.08
CA ALA A 580 -6.33 39.70 -2.23
C ALA A 580 -5.49 40.87 -2.82
N HIS A 581 -4.38 40.57 -3.47
CA HIS A 581 -3.41 41.54 -3.99
C HIS A 581 -3.01 41.27 -5.45
N PHE A 582 -3.95 40.81 -6.27
CA PHE A 582 -3.73 40.52 -7.68
C PHE A 582 -3.80 41.77 -8.59
N ASP A 583 -4.30 42.91 -8.09
CA ASP A 583 -4.32 44.19 -8.80
C ASP A 583 -3.03 45.00 -8.64
N SER A 584 -1.99 44.43 -8.03
CA SER A 584 -0.69 45.06 -7.83
C SER A 584 0.03 45.31 -9.16
N ASP A 585 0.79 46.44 -9.24
CA ASP A 585 1.60 46.76 -10.43
C ASP A 585 2.61 45.64 -10.75
N GLU A 586 3.09 44.92 -9.75
CA GLU A 586 4.04 43.82 -9.89
C GLU A 586 3.37 42.61 -10.59
N PHE A 587 2.16 42.21 -10.16
CA PHE A 587 1.45 41.09 -10.77
C PHE A 587 0.98 41.42 -12.20
N VAL A 588 0.48 42.61 -12.43
CA VAL A 588 0.15 43.08 -13.79
C VAL A 588 1.37 43.05 -14.71
N ARG A 589 2.49 43.55 -14.24
CA ARG A 589 3.77 43.49 -14.99
C ARG A 589 4.20 42.05 -15.29
N PHE A 590 4.01 41.14 -14.35
CA PHE A 590 4.25 39.72 -14.59
C PHE A 590 3.38 39.17 -15.72
N LEU A 591 2.08 39.43 -15.72
CA LEU A 591 1.17 39.00 -16.79
C LEU A 591 1.53 39.64 -18.14
N GLU A 592 1.89 40.95 -18.18
CA GLU A 592 2.36 41.63 -19.38
C GLU A 592 3.65 41.01 -19.93
N ALA A 593 4.56 40.58 -19.05
CA ALA A 593 5.76 39.87 -19.44
C ALA A 593 5.42 38.50 -20.08
N LEU A 594 4.49 37.75 -19.48
CA LEU A 594 4.02 36.47 -20.02
C LEU A 594 3.29 36.64 -21.36
N GLU A 595 2.48 37.69 -21.55
CA GLU A 595 1.76 37.95 -22.79
C GLU A 595 2.73 38.15 -23.99
N ASN A 596 3.88 38.72 -23.73
CA ASN A 596 4.92 38.98 -24.74
C ASN A 596 6.00 37.90 -24.82
N TYR A 597 5.95 36.91 -23.94
CA TYR A 597 6.92 35.82 -23.91
C TYR A 597 6.72 34.86 -25.09
N ASN A 598 7.83 34.52 -25.76
CA ASN A 598 7.84 33.60 -26.88
C ASN A 598 8.64 32.34 -26.51
N PRO A 599 7.99 31.31 -25.98
CA PRO A 599 8.67 30.13 -25.48
C PRO A 599 9.48 29.43 -26.59
N PRO A 600 10.60 28.81 -26.25
CA PRO A 600 11.32 27.94 -27.17
C PRO A 600 10.45 26.73 -27.52
N VAL A 601 10.64 26.20 -28.72
CA VAL A 601 9.92 24.99 -29.16
C VAL A 601 10.55 23.78 -28.50
N GLN A 602 9.79 23.11 -27.66
CA GLN A 602 10.20 21.83 -27.10
C GLN A 602 10.13 20.75 -28.19
N MET A 603 11.18 19.98 -28.33
CA MET A 603 11.18 18.82 -29.21
C MET A 603 10.81 17.59 -28.35
N SER A 604 9.66 17.01 -28.60
CA SER A 604 9.29 15.73 -28.01
C SER A 604 10.37 14.69 -28.35
N ASN A 605 10.75 13.88 -27.40
CA ASN A 605 11.78 12.82 -27.46
C ASN A 605 13.25 13.27 -27.31
N ILE A 606 13.53 14.51 -26.91
CA ILE A 606 14.89 14.92 -26.54
C ILE A 606 15.01 14.87 -25.02
N ALA A 607 16.04 14.17 -24.54
CA ALA A 607 16.32 14.11 -23.11
C ALA A 607 16.63 15.50 -22.54
N GLU A 608 16.20 15.75 -21.30
CA GLU A 608 16.37 17.03 -20.62
C GLU A 608 17.84 17.44 -20.53
N SER A 609 18.73 16.50 -20.28
CA SER A 609 20.20 16.69 -20.23
C SER A 609 20.76 17.37 -21.47
N VAL A 610 20.14 17.17 -22.66
CA VAL A 610 20.58 17.82 -23.91
C VAL A 610 20.33 19.32 -23.89
N TYR A 611 19.28 19.79 -23.26
CA TYR A 611 18.98 21.23 -23.15
C TYR A 611 19.94 21.90 -22.18
N TRP A 612 20.27 21.27 -21.05
CA TRP A 612 21.23 21.77 -20.09
C TRP A 612 22.61 22.04 -20.70
N GLN A 613 23.03 21.20 -21.63
CA GLN A 613 24.34 21.31 -22.29
C GLN A 613 24.44 22.45 -23.30
N LYS A 614 23.33 23.15 -23.62
CA LYS A 614 23.27 24.19 -24.64
C LYS A 614 23.39 25.61 -24.09
N ASP A 615 23.74 25.81 -22.83
CA ASP A 615 23.80 27.12 -22.14
C ASP A 615 22.49 27.93 -22.20
N GLU A 616 21.35 27.25 -22.38
CA GLU A 616 20.03 27.88 -22.29
C GLU A 616 19.64 28.04 -20.80
N ILE A 617 18.90 29.10 -20.46
CA ILE A 617 18.35 29.24 -19.11
C ILE A 617 17.26 28.18 -18.97
N TYR A 618 17.50 27.23 -18.11
CA TYR A 618 16.60 26.12 -17.87
C TYR A 618 16.26 26.05 -16.38
N LEU A 619 14.97 25.98 -16.04
CA LEU A 619 14.46 25.82 -14.69
C LEU A 619 13.81 24.42 -14.59
N HIS A 620 14.39 23.59 -13.75
CA HIS A 620 13.89 22.25 -13.47
C HIS A 620 13.28 22.21 -12.09
N GLU A 621 12.01 21.88 -12.01
CA GLU A 621 11.32 21.65 -10.76
C GLU A 621 11.32 20.15 -10.43
N THR A 622 11.72 19.81 -9.23
CA THR A 622 11.78 18.40 -8.82
C THR A 622 11.58 18.20 -7.32
N LEU A 623 11.01 17.05 -6.99
CA LEU A 623 11.01 16.52 -5.62
C LEU A 623 12.41 16.01 -5.26
N ILE A 624 12.82 16.26 -4.03
CA ILE A 624 14.10 15.78 -3.52
C ILE A 624 13.89 14.54 -2.67
N PHE A 625 14.60 13.49 -3.05
CA PHE A 625 14.88 12.29 -2.30
C PHE A 625 16.39 12.27 -1.99
N PRO A 626 16.88 11.43 -1.09
CA PRO A 626 18.33 11.35 -0.84
C PRO A 626 19.18 11.14 -2.10
N TYR A 627 18.70 10.36 -3.08
CA TYR A 627 19.42 10.14 -4.36
C TYR A 627 19.45 11.35 -5.30
N SER A 628 18.51 12.29 -5.16
CA SER A 628 18.24 13.31 -6.18
C SER A 628 19.43 14.24 -6.46
N THR A 629 20.29 14.49 -5.48
CA THR A 629 21.50 15.30 -5.71
C THR A 629 22.43 14.69 -6.76
N GLN A 630 22.56 13.37 -6.79
CA GLN A 630 23.37 12.67 -7.80
C GLN A 630 22.69 12.66 -9.17
N GLU A 631 21.38 12.43 -9.20
CA GLU A 631 20.57 12.48 -10.43
C GLU A 631 20.64 13.87 -11.09
N ILE A 632 20.41 14.93 -10.32
CA ILE A 632 20.46 16.32 -10.79
C ILE A 632 21.83 16.65 -11.39
N ARG A 633 22.92 16.27 -10.72
CA ARG A 633 24.27 16.47 -11.27
C ARG A 633 24.50 15.74 -12.58
N ALA A 634 23.96 14.55 -12.72
CA ALA A 634 24.08 13.76 -13.94
C ALA A 634 23.25 14.37 -15.10
N ILE A 635 22.00 14.78 -14.82
CA ILE A 635 21.12 15.43 -15.80
C ILE A 635 21.74 16.74 -16.30
N ILE A 636 22.14 17.61 -15.39
CA ILE A 636 22.72 18.94 -15.73
C ILE A 636 24.12 18.79 -16.35
N GLY A 637 24.81 17.69 -16.10
CA GLY A 637 26.18 17.46 -16.60
C GLY A 637 27.23 18.31 -15.86
N THR A 638 26.91 18.82 -14.67
CA THR A 638 27.82 19.62 -13.85
C THR A 638 27.94 19.06 -12.43
N GLN A 639 29.11 19.24 -11.83
CA GLN A 639 29.30 18.85 -10.42
C GLN A 639 28.77 19.89 -9.42
N ASN A 640 28.31 21.04 -9.89
CA ASN A 640 27.84 22.14 -9.04
C ASN A 640 26.50 22.70 -9.56
N PRO A 641 25.39 21.97 -9.39
CA PRO A 641 24.06 22.46 -9.72
C PRO A 641 23.71 23.73 -8.90
N ILE A 642 22.78 24.51 -9.39
CA ILE A 642 22.32 25.73 -8.72
C ILE A 642 20.93 25.44 -8.18
N TYR A 643 20.84 25.19 -6.88
CA TYR A 643 19.54 25.13 -6.19
C TYR A 643 19.06 26.55 -5.97
N ILE A 644 18.24 27.04 -6.89
CA ILE A 644 17.86 28.44 -6.93
C ILE A 644 16.62 28.75 -6.09
N GLY A 645 15.74 27.75 -5.91
CA GLY A 645 14.46 27.90 -5.19
C GLY A 645 13.45 28.74 -5.96
N TYR A 646 12.30 28.97 -5.31
CA TYR A 646 11.25 29.79 -5.88
C TYR A 646 11.54 31.27 -5.71
N PRO A 647 11.21 32.13 -6.71
CA PRO A 647 11.39 33.55 -6.60
C PRO A 647 10.32 34.12 -5.65
N THR A 648 10.73 34.60 -4.49
CA THR A 648 9.87 35.29 -3.53
C THR A 648 10.32 36.75 -3.41
N GLY A 649 9.51 37.60 -2.74
CA GLY A 649 9.79 39.01 -2.62
C GLY A 649 11.21 39.33 -2.16
N ASP A 650 11.66 38.71 -1.09
CA ASP A 650 12.93 39.13 -0.41
C ASP A 650 14.02 38.04 -0.43
N LYS A 651 13.72 36.78 -0.61
CA LYS A 651 14.69 35.68 -0.52
C LYS A 651 14.30 34.45 -1.32
N THR A 652 15.28 33.64 -1.63
CA THR A 652 15.07 32.30 -2.20
C THR A 652 14.67 31.30 -1.12
N THR A 653 13.61 30.54 -1.36
CA THR A 653 13.16 29.47 -0.49
C THR A 653 12.77 28.24 -1.30
N PHE A 654 12.75 27.08 -0.65
CA PHE A 654 12.27 25.84 -1.22
C PHE A 654 10.88 25.52 -0.67
N GLY A 655 10.08 24.84 -1.49
CA GLY A 655 8.79 24.32 -1.05
C GLY A 655 8.96 23.01 -0.29
N VAL A 656 7.94 22.63 0.45
CA VAL A 656 7.81 21.30 1.03
C VAL A 656 6.45 20.73 0.65
N ILE A 657 6.45 19.46 0.23
CA ILE A 657 5.24 18.67 0.07
C ILE A 657 5.23 17.55 1.11
N SER A 658 4.10 17.34 1.74
CA SER A 658 3.93 16.35 2.79
C SER A 658 2.75 15.47 2.47
N SER A 659 3.03 14.20 2.17
CA SER A 659 1.98 13.19 1.98
C SER A 659 1.45 12.62 3.31
N THR A 660 2.09 12.95 4.43
CA THR A 660 1.75 12.48 5.78
C THR A 660 1.87 13.64 6.77
N SER A 661 0.94 14.59 6.66
CA SER A 661 0.87 15.75 7.55
C SER A 661 -0.48 15.81 8.25
N PHE A 662 -0.48 16.14 9.52
CA PHE A 662 -1.67 16.09 10.37
C PHE A 662 -1.86 17.37 11.18
N ALA A 663 -3.12 17.74 11.35
CA ALA A 663 -3.57 18.79 12.25
C ALA A 663 -4.48 18.19 13.34
N ILE A 664 -4.65 18.91 14.44
CA ILE A 664 -5.59 18.56 15.53
C ILE A 664 -6.76 19.51 15.48
N ASN A 665 -7.98 18.94 15.49
CA ASN A 665 -9.20 19.71 15.51
C ASN A 665 -9.34 20.51 16.81
N GLU A 666 -9.52 21.84 16.71
CA GLU A 666 -9.68 22.69 17.88
C GLU A 666 -10.94 22.34 18.72
N ALA A 667 -11.99 21.80 18.07
CA ALA A 667 -13.20 21.36 18.72
C ALA A 667 -13.11 19.99 19.42
N SER A 668 -11.99 19.27 19.28
CA SER A 668 -11.78 17.97 19.91
C SER A 668 -11.72 18.06 21.43
N ASP A 669 -12.47 17.19 22.12
CA ASP A 669 -12.36 16.97 23.57
C ASP A 669 -11.15 16.09 23.93
N ASN A 670 -10.45 15.47 22.94
CA ASN A 670 -9.40 14.47 23.11
C ASN A 670 -8.01 14.94 22.62
N LYS A 671 -7.73 16.24 22.66
CA LYS A 671 -6.46 16.82 22.15
C LYS A 671 -5.20 16.16 22.75
N ASP A 672 -5.26 15.74 24.02
CA ASP A 672 -4.14 15.04 24.68
C ASP A 672 -3.86 13.69 24.00
N GLY A 673 -4.91 12.93 23.68
CA GLY A 673 -4.81 11.66 23.00
C GLY A 673 -4.37 11.84 21.53
N ALA A 674 -4.92 12.83 20.83
CA ALA A 674 -4.52 13.18 19.49
C ALA A 674 -3.01 13.51 19.42
N TRP A 675 -2.51 14.32 20.37
CA TRP A 675 -1.08 14.63 20.46
C TRP A 675 -0.24 13.40 20.81
N GLU A 676 -0.71 12.52 21.72
CA GLU A 676 -0.02 11.28 22.04
C GLU A 676 0.14 10.38 20.79
N PHE A 677 -0.88 10.31 19.93
CA PHE A 677 -0.79 9.59 18.65
C PHE A 677 0.19 10.26 17.68
N LEU A 678 0.14 11.57 17.50
CA LEU A 678 1.08 12.27 16.61
C LEU A 678 2.54 12.12 17.07
N GLN A 679 2.80 12.18 18.38
CA GLN A 679 4.14 11.90 18.93
C GLN A 679 4.60 10.47 18.61
N TYR A 680 3.67 9.51 18.67
CA TYR A 680 3.96 8.14 18.29
C TYR A 680 4.35 8.04 16.79
N MET A 681 3.56 8.64 15.91
CA MET A 681 3.85 8.68 14.47
C MET A 681 5.21 9.33 14.16
N ILE A 682 5.50 10.47 14.77
CA ILE A 682 6.76 11.21 14.59
C ILE A 682 7.97 10.34 14.96
N LYS A 683 7.89 9.62 16.09
CA LYS A 683 8.98 8.76 16.56
C LYS A 683 9.12 7.46 15.78
N ASN A 684 8.05 6.99 15.16
CA ASN A 684 7.99 5.75 14.39
C ASN A 684 7.73 6.03 12.89
N ALA A 685 8.27 7.13 12.38
CA ALA A 685 8.13 7.53 10.99
C ALA A 685 8.64 6.47 9.99
N ASP A 686 9.55 5.59 10.40
CA ASP A 686 10.07 4.47 9.62
C ASP A 686 8.95 3.58 9.05
N ASN A 687 7.84 3.43 9.80
CA ASN A 687 6.66 2.66 9.35
C ASN A 687 5.92 3.30 8.15
N LEU A 688 6.24 4.53 7.82
CA LEU A 688 5.65 5.31 6.73
C LEU A 688 6.65 5.56 5.60
N MET A 689 7.88 5.06 5.73
CA MET A 689 8.99 5.33 4.83
C MET A 689 9.31 4.13 3.95
N SER A 690 10.08 4.36 2.89
CA SER A 690 10.59 3.28 2.03
C SER A 690 11.74 2.55 2.71
N ASP A 691 11.82 1.23 2.54
CA ASP A 691 12.94 0.38 3.01
C ASP A 691 14.28 0.78 2.36
N ASN A 692 14.24 1.36 1.16
CA ASN A 692 15.42 1.89 0.50
C ASN A 692 15.67 3.33 0.93
N ALA A 693 16.64 3.54 1.80
CA ALA A 693 17.01 4.86 2.33
C ALA A 693 17.26 5.94 1.26
N LEU A 694 17.76 5.55 0.07
CA LEU A 694 17.98 6.51 -1.03
C LEU A 694 16.67 6.98 -1.67
N MET A 695 15.60 6.19 -1.59
CA MET A 695 14.29 6.47 -2.18
C MET A 695 13.25 6.90 -1.16
N SER A 696 13.65 7.05 0.09
CA SER A 696 12.74 7.36 1.19
C SER A 696 12.39 8.85 1.24
N GLN A 697 11.21 9.14 1.81
CA GLN A 697 10.86 10.50 2.26
C GLN A 697 11.73 10.90 3.46
N PHE A 698 11.79 12.18 3.76
CA PHE A 698 12.52 12.68 4.91
C PHE A 698 11.61 12.77 6.14
N PRO A 699 11.96 12.15 7.27
CA PRO A 699 11.22 12.35 8.52
C PRO A 699 11.51 13.73 9.12
N ILE A 700 10.48 14.38 9.72
CA ILE A 700 10.66 15.66 10.39
C ILE A 700 11.51 15.54 11.69
N TYR A 701 11.48 14.35 12.32
CA TYR A 701 12.23 14.08 13.56
C TYR A 701 13.71 13.97 13.27
N VAL A 702 14.49 14.96 13.75
CA VAL A 702 15.91 15.11 13.41
C VAL A 702 16.76 13.87 13.74
N PRO A 703 16.55 13.15 14.85
CA PRO A 703 17.28 11.90 15.08
C PRO A 703 17.07 10.88 13.96
N LYS A 704 15.83 10.66 13.50
CA LYS A 704 15.50 9.74 12.41
C LYS A 704 15.98 10.25 11.04
N LEU A 705 15.96 11.56 10.83
CA LEU A 705 16.53 12.20 9.64
C LEU A 705 18.04 11.95 9.53
N ASN A 706 18.76 12.04 10.64
CA ASN A 706 20.19 11.70 10.68
C ASN A 706 20.43 10.21 10.39
N GLU A 707 19.64 9.30 11.01
CA GLU A 707 19.72 7.88 10.76
C GLU A 707 19.48 7.54 9.27
N LEU A 708 18.47 8.16 8.63
CA LEU A 708 18.20 8.00 7.20
C LEU A 708 19.38 8.42 6.34
N ILE A 709 19.93 9.62 6.57
CA ILE A 709 21.06 10.14 5.79
C ILE A 709 22.31 9.31 6.03
N ASP A 710 22.57 8.86 7.26
CA ASP A 710 23.69 7.99 7.59
C ASP A 710 23.54 6.61 6.92
N SER A 711 22.34 6.01 6.94
CA SER A 711 22.05 4.75 6.27
C SER A 711 22.23 4.86 4.74
N ALA A 712 21.73 5.94 4.12
CA ALA A 712 21.92 6.21 2.69
C ALA A 712 23.40 6.46 2.30
N SER A 713 24.27 6.72 3.29
CA SER A 713 25.72 6.97 3.08
C SER A 713 26.57 5.70 3.24
N VAL A 714 25.97 4.55 3.57
CA VAL A 714 26.71 3.28 3.74
C VAL A 714 27.10 2.72 2.38
N ARG A 715 28.41 2.70 2.10
CA ARG A 715 28.96 2.18 0.83
C ARG A 715 28.83 0.68 0.74
N GLN A 716 28.32 0.21 -0.38
CA GLN A 716 28.34 -1.20 -0.74
C GLN A 716 29.37 -1.45 -1.85
N TYR A 717 29.95 -2.63 -1.89
CA TYR A 717 30.96 -2.99 -2.88
C TYR A 717 30.51 -4.22 -3.67
N THR A 718 30.93 -4.29 -4.92
CA THR A 718 30.75 -5.47 -5.76
C THR A 718 31.58 -6.62 -5.19
N LEU A 719 30.97 -7.76 -4.93
CA LEU A 719 31.61 -8.95 -4.39
C LEU A 719 31.85 -9.99 -5.49
N ASP A 720 32.93 -10.75 -5.39
CA ASP A 720 33.19 -11.96 -6.21
C ASP A 720 32.41 -13.17 -5.64
N SER A 721 32.56 -14.34 -6.29
CA SER A 721 31.90 -15.58 -5.86
C SER A 721 32.34 -16.08 -4.47
N ASP A 722 33.46 -15.60 -3.98
CA ASP A 722 34.04 -15.97 -2.68
C ASP A 722 33.72 -14.94 -1.59
N GLY A 723 32.89 -13.90 -1.93
CA GLY A 723 32.50 -12.86 -0.99
C GLY A 723 33.52 -11.74 -0.78
N ASN A 724 34.60 -11.67 -1.58
CA ASN A 724 35.59 -10.62 -1.46
C ASN A 724 35.24 -9.43 -2.40
N ALA A 725 35.59 -8.23 -1.97
CA ALA A 725 35.37 -7.05 -2.80
C ALA A 725 36.19 -7.12 -4.11
N VAL A 726 35.52 -6.98 -5.24
CA VAL A 726 36.18 -6.83 -6.56
C VAL A 726 36.89 -5.49 -6.59
N THR A 727 38.12 -5.48 -7.10
CA THR A 727 38.95 -4.27 -7.17
C THR A 727 39.15 -3.79 -8.60
N ASP A 728 39.31 -2.47 -8.77
CA ASP A 728 39.70 -1.85 -10.03
C ASP A 728 41.19 -2.13 -10.37
N SER A 729 41.67 -1.60 -11.52
CA SER A 729 43.07 -1.74 -11.94
C SER A 729 44.10 -1.10 -10.99
N ASN A 730 43.67 -0.26 -10.05
CA ASN A 730 44.46 0.43 -9.05
C ASN A 730 44.45 -0.29 -7.69
N GLY A 731 43.65 -1.35 -7.56
CA GLY A 731 43.47 -2.10 -6.32
C GLY A 731 42.39 -1.51 -5.38
N ASN A 732 41.57 -0.55 -5.82
CA ASN A 732 40.48 0.00 -5.01
C ASN A 732 39.22 -0.86 -5.17
N PRO A 733 38.46 -1.11 -4.09
CA PRO A 733 37.19 -1.80 -4.18
C PRO A 733 36.24 -1.06 -5.12
N ILE A 734 35.55 -1.81 -6.00
CA ILE A 734 34.54 -1.25 -6.91
C ILE A 734 33.25 -1.04 -6.12
N GLU A 735 32.84 0.22 -5.96
CA GLU A 735 31.58 0.55 -5.30
C GLU A 735 30.42 0.05 -6.14
N LYS A 736 29.44 -0.58 -5.48
CA LYS A 736 28.22 -1.10 -6.11
C LYS A 736 27.20 0.02 -6.27
N SER A 737 26.67 0.17 -7.48
CA SER A 737 25.52 1.06 -7.69
C SER A 737 24.28 0.52 -6.92
N MET A 738 23.68 1.37 -6.11
CA MET A 738 22.50 1.04 -5.31
C MET A 738 21.21 1.19 -6.12
N LEU A 739 21.19 2.13 -7.08
CA LEU A 739 20.07 2.37 -8.00
C LEU A 739 20.61 2.63 -9.40
N SER A 740 19.80 2.34 -10.42
CA SER A 740 20.04 2.74 -11.79
C SER A 740 18.80 3.39 -12.35
N MET A 741 18.91 4.63 -12.77
CA MET A 741 17.82 5.44 -13.32
C MET A 741 18.11 5.74 -14.77
N ASN A 742 17.10 5.74 -15.61
CA ASN A 742 17.20 6.11 -17.00
C ASN A 742 16.40 7.37 -17.24
N GLU A 743 17.01 8.36 -17.84
CA GLU A 743 16.30 9.53 -18.32
C GLU A 743 15.48 9.15 -19.57
N ASP A 744 14.19 9.53 -19.58
CA ASP A 744 13.32 9.29 -20.73
C ASP A 744 13.68 10.25 -21.86
N GLY A 745 13.75 9.73 -23.09
CA GLY A 745 14.02 10.50 -24.31
C GLY A 745 15.15 9.93 -25.16
N ASP A 746 15.27 10.46 -26.38
CA ASP A 746 16.29 10.04 -27.35
C ASP A 746 17.64 10.65 -26.92
N GLY A 747 18.56 9.80 -26.48
CA GLY A 747 19.86 10.19 -25.94
C GLY A 747 19.89 10.39 -24.40
N GLY A 748 18.85 9.95 -23.68
CA GLY A 748 18.82 9.96 -22.22
C GLY A 748 19.95 9.15 -21.60
N ALA A 749 20.52 9.66 -20.52
CA ALA A 749 21.60 9.03 -19.79
C ALA A 749 21.08 7.96 -18.82
N SER A 750 21.79 6.84 -18.72
CA SER A 750 21.62 5.96 -17.58
C SER A 750 22.48 6.45 -16.44
N VAL A 751 21.82 6.80 -15.32
CA VAL A 751 22.47 7.33 -14.13
C VAL A 751 22.60 6.22 -13.10
N SER A 752 23.83 5.92 -12.68
CA SER A 752 24.10 5.03 -11.55
C SER A 752 24.19 5.85 -10.27
N ILE A 753 23.36 5.50 -9.30
CA ILE A 753 23.30 6.13 -7.98
C ILE A 753 24.09 5.28 -6.99
N TYR A 754 24.91 5.90 -6.21
CA TYR A 754 25.77 5.29 -5.19
C TYR A 754 25.39 5.79 -3.79
N ALA A 755 26.06 5.27 -2.76
CA ALA A 755 25.93 5.80 -1.42
C ALA A 755 26.24 7.31 -1.38
N LEU A 756 25.56 8.06 -0.51
CA LEU A 756 25.74 9.49 -0.41
C LEU A 756 27.18 9.86 -0.02
N SER A 757 27.78 10.75 -0.79
CA SER A 757 29.06 11.37 -0.47
C SER A 757 28.88 12.53 0.53
N ASP A 758 29.98 13.02 1.12
CA ASP A 758 29.94 14.21 1.98
C ASP A 758 29.32 15.40 1.25
N LYS A 759 29.58 15.53 -0.06
CA LYS A 759 28.98 16.58 -0.89
C LYS A 759 27.49 16.43 -1.06
N ASP A 760 26.99 15.19 -1.25
CA ASP A 760 25.56 14.94 -1.33
C ASP A 760 24.86 15.33 -0.02
N ARG A 761 25.49 14.99 1.11
CA ARG A 761 25.00 15.35 2.43
C ARG A 761 24.96 16.89 2.64
N GLU A 762 26.01 17.60 2.23
CA GLU A 762 26.04 19.07 2.30
C GLU A 762 24.94 19.72 1.47
N GLU A 763 24.71 19.23 0.24
CA GLU A 763 23.66 19.73 -0.65
C GLU A 763 22.26 19.43 -0.08
N LEU A 764 22.03 18.21 0.43
CA LEU A 764 20.76 17.85 1.08
C LEU A 764 20.48 18.74 2.30
N TRP A 765 21.45 18.91 3.20
CA TRP A 765 21.26 19.79 4.37
C TRP A 765 21.06 21.25 3.99
N TYR A 766 21.70 21.72 2.91
CA TYR A 766 21.40 23.05 2.38
C TYR A 766 19.95 23.18 1.96
N ILE A 767 19.41 22.21 1.22
CA ILE A 767 18.01 22.20 0.79
C ILE A 767 17.08 22.13 2.01
N LEU A 768 17.30 21.17 2.91
CA LEU A 768 16.46 20.93 4.07
C LEU A 768 16.36 22.16 4.99
N ASN A 769 17.46 22.89 5.18
CA ASN A 769 17.49 24.08 6.05
C ASN A 769 16.93 25.36 5.38
N ASN A 770 16.63 25.34 4.09
CA ASN A 770 16.10 26.50 3.35
C ASN A 770 14.66 26.28 2.84
N ILE A 771 13.93 25.33 3.40
CA ILE A 771 12.48 25.19 3.21
C ILE A 771 11.80 26.40 3.83
N GLY A 772 10.81 26.99 3.15
CA GLY A 772 10.16 28.21 3.63
C GLY A 772 8.65 28.30 3.42
N PHE A 773 8.05 27.37 2.67
CA PHE A 773 6.61 27.34 2.48
C PHE A 773 6.10 25.92 2.18
N VAL A 774 4.81 25.69 2.44
CA VAL A 774 4.11 24.44 2.05
C VAL A 774 3.61 24.58 0.61
N GLN A 775 3.99 23.65 -0.25
CA GLN A 775 3.45 23.58 -1.59
C GLN A 775 2.05 22.96 -1.52
N GLY A 776 1.05 23.68 -1.97
CA GLY A 776 -0.33 23.23 -1.98
C GLY A 776 -1.00 23.56 -3.31
N SER A 777 -1.51 22.51 -3.97
CA SER A 777 -2.12 22.64 -5.29
C SER A 777 -3.63 22.49 -5.31
N TYR A 778 -4.27 22.29 -4.17
CA TYR A 778 -5.70 21.92 -4.10
C TYR A 778 -6.61 22.91 -3.38
N SER A 779 -6.13 24.09 -3.10
CA SER A 779 -6.99 25.13 -2.54
C SER A 779 -7.95 25.67 -3.60
N SER A 780 -9.11 26.14 -3.16
CA SER A 780 -10.06 26.87 -4.03
C SER A 780 -9.39 28.07 -4.72
N ALA A 781 -8.40 28.68 -4.07
CA ALA A 781 -7.59 29.74 -4.62
C ALA A 781 -6.77 29.29 -5.85
N TYR A 782 -6.15 28.11 -5.78
CA TYR A 782 -5.40 27.58 -6.92
C TYR A 782 -6.31 27.30 -8.12
N GLU A 783 -7.50 26.74 -7.90
CA GLU A 783 -8.47 26.52 -8.98
C GLU A 783 -8.86 27.82 -9.65
N ILE A 784 -9.19 28.86 -8.86
CA ILE A 784 -9.51 30.18 -9.39
C ILE A 784 -8.34 30.76 -10.17
N TYR A 785 -7.12 30.69 -9.62
CA TYR A 785 -5.92 31.16 -10.28
C TYR A 785 -5.71 30.47 -11.64
N MET A 786 -5.80 29.14 -11.67
CA MET A 786 -5.59 28.37 -12.91
C MET A 786 -6.68 28.64 -13.95
N GLU A 787 -7.95 28.80 -13.56
CA GLU A 787 -9.03 29.15 -14.48
C GLU A 787 -8.75 30.48 -15.19
N GLU A 788 -8.36 31.51 -14.46
CA GLU A 788 -8.07 32.83 -15.03
C GLU A 788 -6.76 32.84 -15.84
N ILE A 789 -5.73 32.14 -15.39
CA ILE A 789 -4.48 31.96 -16.17
C ILE A 789 -4.77 31.22 -17.49
N MET A 790 -5.61 30.19 -17.48
CA MET A 790 -6.00 29.49 -18.73
C MET A 790 -6.83 30.39 -19.66
N ALA A 791 -7.70 31.26 -19.12
CA ALA A 791 -8.42 32.27 -19.89
C ALA A 791 -7.47 33.31 -20.52
N PHE A 792 -6.48 33.75 -19.77
CA PHE A 792 -5.37 34.58 -20.25
C PHE A 792 -4.59 33.91 -21.37
N MET A 793 -4.15 32.66 -21.18
CA MET A 793 -3.41 31.87 -22.15
C MET A 793 -4.17 31.64 -23.45
N SER A 794 -5.47 31.43 -23.37
CA SER A 794 -6.35 31.31 -24.56
C SER A 794 -6.65 32.66 -25.25
N LYS A 795 -6.08 33.77 -24.73
CA LYS A 795 -6.26 35.13 -25.23
C LYS A 795 -7.73 35.62 -25.18
N THR A 796 -8.52 35.06 -24.29
CA THR A 796 -9.87 35.54 -24.01
C THR A 796 -9.86 36.74 -23.07
N GLN A 797 -8.78 36.93 -22.34
CA GLN A 797 -8.50 38.06 -21.44
C GLN A 797 -7.07 38.58 -21.72
N ASN A 798 -6.84 39.87 -21.47
CA ASN A 798 -5.51 40.47 -21.44
C ASN A 798 -4.99 40.55 -19.98
N ALA A 799 -3.72 40.97 -19.80
CA ALA A 799 -3.07 41.04 -18.48
C ALA A 799 -3.91 41.80 -17.41
N HIS A 800 -4.40 42.99 -17.74
CA HIS A 800 -5.23 43.79 -16.81
C HIS A 800 -6.58 43.13 -16.49
N GLN A 801 -7.25 42.52 -17.48
CA GLN A 801 -8.53 41.85 -17.27
C GLN A 801 -8.36 40.61 -16.40
N THR A 802 -7.28 39.87 -16.58
CA THR A 802 -6.96 38.69 -15.74
C THR A 802 -6.64 39.09 -14.31
N ALA A 803 -5.86 40.16 -14.12
CA ALA A 803 -5.56 40.69 -12.79
C ALA A 803 -6.84 41.16 -12.06
N GLU A 804 -7.73 41.91 -12.73
CA GLU A 804 -9.02 42.36 -12.18
C GLU A 804 -9.92 41.17 -11.85
N ALA A 805 -10.03 40.18 -12.73
CA ALA A 805 -10.86 38.98 -12.51
C ALA A 805 -10.35 38.15 -11.31
N LEU A 806 -9.02 37.98 -11.21
CA LEU A 806 -8.40 37.30 -10.05
C LEU A 806 -8.63 38.09 -8.77
N GLN A 807 -8.43 39.41 -8.79
CA GLN A 807 -8.65 40.27 -7.63
C GLN A 807 -10.10 40.15 -7.10
N ASP A 808 -11.09 40.26 -7.99
CA ASP A 808 -12.50 40.17 -7.61
C ASP A 808 -12.87 38.77 -7.09
N ARG A 809 -12.49 37.70 -7.80
CA ARG A 809 -12.84 36.33 -7.44
C ARG A 809 -12.16 35.90 -6.15
N MET A 810 -10.87 36.22 -5.98
CA MET A 810 -10.11 35.89 -4.77
C MET A 810 -10.62 36.65 -3.55
N THR A 811 -10.96 37.94 -3.72
CA THR A 811 -11.56 38.72 -2.64
C THR A 811 -12.90 38.12 -2.20
N LEU A 812 -13.76 37.72 -3.16
CA LEU A 812 -15.02 37.06 -2.84
C LEU A 812 -14.80 35.73 -2.12
N MET A 813 -13.87 34.89 -2.62
CA MET A 813 -13.52 33.63 -1.98
C MET A 813 -13.05 33.82 -0.53
N LEU A 814 -12.17 34.80 -0.27
CA LEU A 814 -11.68 35.11 1.06
C LEU A 814 -12.77 35.65 2.00
N GLU A 815 -13.75 36.41 1.47
CA GLU A 815 -14.92 36.86 2.22
C GLU A 815 -15.89 35.72 2.57
N GLU A 816 -16.12 34.79 1.64
CA GLU A 816 -16.97 33.62 1.86
C GLU A 816 -16.33 32.56 2.78
N SER A 817 -15.02 32.59 2.91
CA SER A 817 -14.23 31.67 3.75
C SER A 817 -14.19 32.07 5.22
N LYS A 818 -14.68 33.25 5.59
CA LYS A 818 -14.84 33.75 6.98
C LYS A 818 -16.15 33.28 7.58
#